data_658e30e3b3bcae29d2ae1fc0faeaea00
#
_entry.id   658e30e3b3bcae29d2ae1fc0faeaea00
#
_cell.length_a   1.000
_cell.length_b   1.000
_cell.length_c   1.000
_cell.angle_alpha   90.00
_cell.angle_beta   90.00
_cell.angle_gamma   90.00
#
_symmetry.space_group_name_H-M   'P 1'
#
loop_
_entity.id
_entity.type
_entity.pdbx_description
1 polymer ?
#
loop_
_entity_poly.entity_id
_entity_poly.type
_entity_poly.pdbx_seq_one_letter_code
_entity_poly.pdbx_strand_id
1 'polypeptide(L)'
;MKRYMSKRWIGLIFGWVLCTCGNVMAQDQTAVGDSINIFTLMEQVEKATSYKIYTNISKPFMVKKKDGTVSLKMLEEALKGTFWQVGKYGNNVFVMQNLDLQTSLPKAWKEGEADDESGISVTEVLTSENKVYEIGDKFRPSKKKTITLTGQVIDFSTNTPAVGIHVIRREPWTAVTTDANGRFNMVLEPGYNVLELQGVNVKEARRQLMLYADADVRIELEEQNLMLDEVLITGGRVEAVKSTTLGMEKITPSLLKNIPTAMGEVDVLKMIQALPGVKTVGEASTGFNVRGGATDQNLMLLNGGTIYNPTHLFGFFTAFNSDMVSDVEIYKSSIPSQYGGRISSVLNVTGKEANKKKFVGVAGIGLLTSKLSLEIPLWKDRTSLLVSGRTTYSDWILGLLPEKSGYKDGKAGFYDVGATLSHTFNVRNKLNVYGYYSRDRFEFNENEKYGYGNMNVSAHWRSIFNDQLTGNFSVGYDHYDYLNEETVDPYQAAKLSFGIDQFFVRANFNLNLEKHAVKFGASSMLYDIRSGTYEPLGEESVVAFDELQRDKALESALYVGEEWKVSPKLSLNAGVRYSLFNAMGPRDYYKYQPGMLPSESTIVDTVQVSGNKVLKTCHGPEFRLSGRYAFNDDFSVKLGFNTMRQFIHKVSNTSIMSPTDTWKLSDVNIKPQQGWQLAGGVYYHTPDDVWEFSLEGYYKKMKDYLDYRSGAKLLMNHHLEMDVINTEGYAYGVELEVKKPHGKLNGWASYTYSRTFLRQNDKRIARPVNNGDWYPTEYDKPHDFKFVGNYKFTRRYSLSLNVDYSTGRPTTVPAGQYYDQKLGAAQTFYTDRNSYRIPDYFRMDLSFNVEANHHLTLATHSSISFGIYNLTGRKNVYSIYYVVENKKIQGYKMSIFGAPIPFVTYNIKF
;
A
#
# COMPACT_ATOMS: atom_id res chain seq x y z
N MET A 1 -11.17 -35.98 -25.90
CA MET A 1 -10.07 -36.95 -25.70
C MET A 1 -9.47 -36.69 -24.32
N LYS A 2 -9.80 -37.55 -23.36
CA LYS A 2 -9.35 -37.45 -21.96
C LYS A 2 -8.10 -38.28 -21.76
N ARG A 3 -7.25 -37.78 -20.83
CA ARG A 3 -6.13 -38.50 -20.17
C ARG A 3 -4.78 -38.51 -20.89
N TYR A 4 -3.80 -38.16 -20.04
CA TYR A 4 -2.34 -38.21 -20.13
C TYR A 4 -1.67 -36.87 -20.41
N MET A 5 -1.51 -36.10 -19.35
CA MET A 5 -0.32 -35.27 -19.05
C MET A 5 -0.49 -34.65 -17.67
N SER A 6 -0.30 -35.40 -16.64
CA SER A 6 -0.02 -34.91 -15.29
C SER A 6 0.94 -35.91 -14.65
N LYS A 7 2.07 -35.44 -14.23
CA LYS A 7 3.03 -36.06 -13.30
C LYS A 7 4.53 -36.05 -13.70
N ARG A 8 4.94 -35.29 -14.69
CA ARG A 8 6.38 -35.24 -15.03
C ARG A 8 7.08 -33.87 -14.89
N TRP A 9 6.36 -32.79 -14.58
CA TRP A 9 6.98 -31.45 -14.50
C TRP A 9 7.21 -30.93 -13.09
N ILE A 10 6.62 -31.50 -12.07
CA ILE A 10 6.85 -31.10 -10.66
C ILE A 10 8.16 -31.68 -10.11
N GLY A 11 8.67 -32.78 -10.71
CA GLY A 11 9.95 -33.38 -10.32
C GLY A 11 11.21 -32.68 -10.84
N LEU A 12 11.09 -31.81 -11.85
CA LEU A 12 12.25 -31.17 -12.48
C LEU A 12 12.63 -29.80 -11.88
N ILE A 13 11.71 -29.10 -11.26
CA ILE A 13 12.01 -27.80 -10.62
C ILE A 13 12.55 -28.00 -9.19
N PHE A 14 12.11 -29.02 -8.48
CA PHE A 14 12.69 -29.39 -7.18
C PHE A 14 14.02 -30.10 -7.26
N GLY A 15 14.34 -30.75 -8.39
CA GLY A 15 15.63 -31.41 -8.62
C GLY A 15 16.78 -30.45 -8.96
N TRP A 16 16.51 -29.25 -9.40
CA TRP A 16 17.56 -28.30 -9.82
C TRP A 16 18.09 -27.39 -8.71
N VAL A 17 17.32 -27.21 -7.62
CA VAL A 17 17.78 -26.44 -6.44
C VAL A 17 18.55 -27.32 -5.44
N LEU A 18 18.43 -28.63 -5.53
CA LEU A 18 19.17 -29.59 -4.67
C LEU A 18 20.43 -30.19 -5.33
N CYS A 19 20.71 -29.88 -6.60
CA CYS A 19 21.87 -30.47 -7.33
C CYS A 19 23.07 -29.54 -7.50
N THR A 20 23.11 -28.35 -6.83
CA THR A 20 24.33 -27.52 -6.85
C THR A 20 25.15 -27.56 -5.55
N CYS A 21 24.81 -28.44 -4.62
CA CYS A 21 25.64 -28.72 -3.46
C CYS A 21 25.89 -30.24 -3.37
N GLY A 22 26.92 -30.69 -4.07
CA GLY A 22 27.44 -32.03 -3.82
C GLY A 22 27.58 -32.90 -5.06
N ASN A 23 28.57 -32.66 -5.89
CA ASN A 23 29.28 -33.69 -6.64
C ASN A 23 30.74 -33.29 -6.73
N VAL A 24 31.44 -33.45 -5.64
CA VAL A 24 32.84 -33.84 -5.72
C VAL A 24 32.82 -35.35 -5.82
N MET A 25 32.98 -35.86 -7.02
CA MET A 25 33.26 -37.29 -7.28
C MET A 25 34.50 -37.69 -6.48
N ALA A 26 34.29 -38.51 -5.48
CA ALA A 26 35.38 -39.25 -4.88
C ALA A 26 35.92 -40.22 -5.97
N GLN A 27 37.03 -39.89 -6.54
CA GLN A 27 37.84 -40.91 -7.21
C GLN A 27 38.26 -41.93 -6.16
N ASP A 28 37.80 -43.16 -6.34
CA ASP A 28 38.33 -44.34 -5.67
C ASP A 28 39.83 -44.41 -5.96
N GLN A 29 40.63 -43.86 -5.07
CA GLN A 29 42.04 -44.22 -5.00
C GLN A 29 42.15 -45.40 -4.04
N THR A 30 42.19 -46.59 -4.64
CA THR A 30 42.56 -47.84 -4.01
C THR A 30 43.88 -47.66 -3.24
N ALA A 31 43.90 -48.18 -2.04
CA ALA A 31 45.00 -48.19 -1.10
C ALA A 31 46.31 -48.69 -1.76
N VAL A 32 47.30 -47.83 -1.79
CA VAL A 32 48.71 -48.25 -2.03
C VAL A 32 49.45 -48.04 -0.72
N GLY A 33 49.68 -49.10 0.00
CA GLY A 33 50.45 -49.09 1.25
C GLY A 33 49.69 -48.62 2.48
N ASP A 34 50.28 -48.65 3.67
CA ASP A 34 49.75 -48.35 5.01
C ASP A 34 49.12 -46.94 5.25
N SER A 35 48.63 -46.28 4.21
CA SER A 35 48.02 -44.96 4.33
C SER A 35 46.60 -44.88 3.71
N ILE A 36 45.68 -44.19 4.37
CA ILE A 36 44.29 -44.02 3.99
C ILE A 36 43.93 -42.52 3.98
N ASN A 37 43.01 -42.14 3.11
CA ASN A 37 42.46 -40.77 3.11
C ASN A 37 41.66 -40.54 4.39
N ILE A 38 41.88 -39.37 5.02
CA ILE A 38 41.25 -39.05 6.31
C ILE A 38 39.71 -39.09 6.26
N PHE A 39 39.06 -38.62 5.18
CA PHE A 39 37.62 -38.69 5.05
C PHE A 39 37.11 -40.10 4.88
N THR A 40 37.85 -40.96 4.15
CA THR A 40 37.54 -42.40 4.03
C THR A 40 37.66 -43.11 5.37
N LEU A 41 38.67 -42.74 6.18
CA LEU A 41 38.82 -43.27 7.53
C LEU A 41 37.67 -42.82 8.45
N MET A 42 37.28 -41.54 8.40
CA MET A 42 36.14 -41.03 9.15
C MET A 42 34.85 -41.75 8.78
N GLU A 43 34.56 -41.92 7.51
CA GLU A 43 33.39 -42.66 7.02
C GLU A 43 33.37 -44.12 7.48
N GLN A 44 34.55 -44.80 7.48
CA GLN A 44 34.67 -46.16 7.99
C GLN A 44 34.39 -46.22 9.49
N VAL A 45 34.83 -45.23 10.28
CA VAL A 45 34.57 -45.15 11.73
C VAL A 45 33.09 -44.86 11.98
N GLU A 46 32.45 -43.99 11.20
CA GLU A 46 31.01 -43.73 11.30
C GLU A 46 30.19 -45.00 10.98
N LYS A 47 30.53 -45.72 9.94
CA LYS A 47 29.84 -46.97 9.56
C LYS A 47 30.07 -48.12 10.55
N ALA A 48 31.22 -48.15 11.21
CA ALA A 48 31.59 -49.23 12.16
C ALA A 48 31.14 -48.93 13.60
N THR A 49 30.72 -47.69 13.90
CA THR A 49 30.38 -47.25 15.26
C THR A 49 29.06 -46.45 15.25
N SER A 50 28.53 -46.19 16.44
CA SER A 50 27.35 -45.32 16.58
C SER A 50 27.68 -43.80 16.61
N TYR A 51 28.94 -43.44 16.32
CA TYR A 51 29.37 -42.04 16.36
C TYR A 51 29.08 -41.31 15.05
N LYS A 52 28.75 -40.05 15.15
CA LYS A 52 28.73 -39.07 14.04
C LYS A 52 29.95 -38.18 14.12
N ILE A 53 30.69 -38.03 13.04
CA ILE A 53 31.94 -37.28 12.99
C ILE A 53 31.72 -35.95 12.28
N TYR A 54 32.05 -34.86 12.95
CA TYR A 54 32.00 -33.49 12.44
C TYR A 54 33.42 -32.94 12.28
N THR A 55 33.74 -32.34 11.15
CA THR A 55 35.09 -31.81 10.91
C THR A 55 35.03 -30.50 10.10
N ASN A 56 36.02 -29.63 10.30
CA ASN A 56 36.29 -28.46 9.48
C ASN A 56 37.49 -28.67 8.53
N ILE A 57 37.90 -29.93 8.29
CA ILE A 57 38.93 -30.25 7.31
C ILE A 57 38.38 -29.92 5.92
N SER A 58 39.03 -28.97 5.23
CA SER A 58 38.60 -28.49 3.92
C SER A 58 39.30 -29.21 2.75
N LYS A 59 40.43 -29.84 2.99
CA LYS A 59 41.22 -30.61 1.97
C LYS A 59 41.58 -31.96 2.49
N PRO A 60 41.39 -33.04 1.68
CA PRO A 60 41.77 -34.39 2.10
C PRO A 60 43.29 -34.53 2.21
N PHE A 61 43.73 -35.33 3.19
CA PHE A 61 45.14 -35.72 3.35
C PHE A 61 45.24 -37.19 3.76
N MET A 62 46.41 -37.80 3.55
CA MET A 62 46.64 -39.21 3.86
C MET A 62 47.15 -39.38 5.28
N VAL A 63 46.57 -40.32 6.00
CA VAL A 63 46.98 -40.71 7.37
C VAL A 63 47.38 -42.17 7.38
N LYS A 64 48.29 -42.54 8.28
CA LYS A 64 48.70 -43.95 8.46
C LYS A 64 47.56 -44.77 9.06
N LYS A 65 47.19 -45.84 8.38
CA LYS A 65 46.21 -46.79 8.90
C LYS A 65 46.97 -47.90 9.66
N LYS A 66 46.60 -48.09 10.93
CA LYS A 66 47.06 -49.30 11.67
C LYS A 66 46.11 -50.44 11.46
N ASP A 67 46.68 -51.66 11.36
CA ASP A 67 45.89 -52.91 11.29
C ASP A 67 45.11 -53.09 12.59
N GLY A 68 43.78 -53.25 12.48
CA GLY A 68 42.92 -53.52 13.61
C GLY A 68 41.46 -53.27 13.30
N THR A 69 40.56 -53.51 14.27
CA THR A 69 39.13 -53.20 14.17
C THR A 69 38.90 -51.66 14.08
N VAL A 70 38.12 -51.26 13.07
CA VAL A 70 37.79 -49.86 12.84
C VAL A 70 37.07 -49.28 14.07
N SER A 71 37.68 -48.30 14.72
CA SER A 71 37.17 -47.69 15.96
C SER A 71 37.57 -46.22 16.08
N LEU A 72 36.97 -45.51 17.00
CA LEU A 72 37.32 -44.10 17.29
C LEU A 72 38.81 -43.97 17.66
N LYS A 73 39.36 -44.95 18.38
CA LYS A 73 40.77 -45.02 18.77
C LYS A 73 41.73 -45.05 17.59
N MET A 74 41.34 -45.71 16.51
CA MET A 74 42.11 -45.74 15.25
C MET A 74 42.17 -44.34 14.62
N LEU A 75 41.06 -43.55 14.66
CA LEU A 75 41.04 -42.19 14.17
C LEU A 75 41.91 -41.25 15.04
N GLU A 76 41.84 -41.41 16.35
CA GLU A 76 42.68 -40.67 17.28
C GLU A 76 44.19 -40.94 17.06
N GLU A 77 44.56 -42.20 16.89
CA GLU A 77 45.95 -42.59 16.60
C GLU A 77 46.44 -42.13 15.22
N ALA A 78 45.57 -42.18 14.21
CA ALA A 78 45.89 -41.73 12.85
C ALA A 78 46.12 -40.20 12.78
N LEU A 79 45.50 -39.44 13.67
CA LEU A 79 45.66 -37.99 13.77
C LEU A 79 46.72 -37.53 14.78
N LYS A 80 47.30 -38.47 15.53
CA LYS A 80 48.37 -38.19 16.53
C LYS A 80 49.61 -37.62 15.84
N GLY A 81 50.03 -36.46 16.26
CA GLY A 81 51.17 -35.72 15.65
C GLY A 81 50.79 -34.84 14.47
N THR A 82 49.51 -34.72 14.13
CA THR A 82 48.96 -33.70 13.22
C THR A 82 48.43 -32.52 14.01
N PHE A 83 48.07 -31.44 13.30
CA PHE A 83 47.40 -30.28 13.93
C PHE A 83 45.90 -30.52 14.25
N TRP A 84 45.38 -31.74 13.99
CA TRP A 84 43.98 -32.09 14.21
C TRP A 84 43.79 -32.82 15.51
N GLN A 85 42.83 -32.36 16.27
CA GLN A 85 42.47 -32.94 17.57
C GLN A 85 41.06 -33.58 17.46
N VAL A 86 40.90 -34.69 18.20
CA VAL A 86 39.64 -35.44 18.27
C VAL A 86 39.02 -35.21 19.63
N GLY A 87 37.82 -34.64 19.66
CA GLY A 87 37.04 -34.49 20.88
C GLY A 87 35.71 -35.23 20.78
N LYS A 88 35.27 -35.82 21.88
CA LYS A 88 34.02 -36.58 21.97
C LYS A 88 33.03 -35.95 22.92
N TYR A 89 31.79 -35.82 22.48
CA TYR A 89 30.68 -35.42 23.35
C TYR A 89 29.43 -36.25 23.01
N GLY A 90 29.03 -37.13 23.91
CA GLY A 90 27.97 -38.11 23.65
C GLY A 90 28.28 -38.99 22.47
N ASN A 91 27.39 -39.09 21.50
CA ASN A 91 27.57 -39.82 20.25
C ASN A 91 28.19 -38.97 19.11
N ASN A 92 28.57 -37.73 19.38
CA ASN A 92 29.21 -36.87 18.40
C ASN A 92 30.72 -36.80 18.64
N VAL A 93 31.47 -36.88 17.56
CA VAL A 93 32.91 -36.73 17.54
C VAL A 93 33.29 -35.53 16.67
N PHE A 94 34.14 -34.67 17.18
CA PHE A 94 34.61 -33.50 16.50
C PHE A 94 36.08 -33.59 16.18
N VAL A 95 36.42 -33.42 14.92
CA VAL A 95 37.81 -33.43 14.42
C VAL A 95 38.12 -32.03 13.93
N MET A 96 38.86 -31.26 14.74
CA MET A 96 39.05 -29.83 14.47
C MET A 96 40.49 -29.41 14.79
N GLN A 97 40.91 -28.30 14.18
CA GLN A 97 42.22 -27.71 14.39
C GLN A 97 42.17 -26.67 15.54
N ASN A 98 43.07 -26.79 16.52
CA ASN A 98 43.22 -25.85 17.63
C ASN A 98 41.95 -25.56 18.45
N LEU A 99 41.13 -26.57 18.71
CA LEU A 99 39.92 -26.42 19.50
C LEU A 99 40.01 -27.22 20.81
N ASP A 100 40.14 -26.57 21.94
CA ASP A 100 39.83 -27.15 23.25
C ASP A 100 38.31 -27.36 23.35
N LEU A 101 37.87 -28.58 23.01
CA LEU A 101 36.50 -28.99 23.29
C LEU A 101 36.36 -29.18 24.81
N GLN A 102 35.80 -28.15 25.45
CA GLN A 102 35.38 -28.27 26.84
C GLN A 102 34.13 -29.17 26.89
N THR A 103 34.36 -30.43 27.11
CA THR A 103 33.29 -31.44 27.25
C THR A 103 32.68 -31.51 28.63
N SER A 104 33.18 -30.71 29.57
CA SER A 104 32.62 -30.51 30.91
C SER A 104 32.47 -28.99 31.15
N LEU A 105 31.33 -28.54 31.67
CA LEU A 105 31.21 -27.22 32.22
C LEU A 105 32.30 -26.94 33.24
N PRO A 106 32.98 -25.78 33.19
CA PRO A 106 33.99 -25.43 34.18
C PRO A 106 33.40 -25.49 35.58
N LYS A 107 34.13 -26.05 36.55
CA LYS A 107 33.74 -26.13 37.95
C LYS A 107 33.58 -24.74 38.64
N ALA A 108 33.78 -23.65 37.92
CA ALA A 108 33.67 -22.25 38.38
C ALA A 108 32.24 -21.73 38.54
N TRP A 109 31.21 -22.59 38.48
CA TRP A 109 29.85 -22.23 38.92
C TRP A 109 29.65 -22.43 40.42
N LYS A 110 30.68 -22.38 41.25
CA LYS A 110 30.59 -22.30 42.72
C LYS A 110 30.75 -20.84 43.15
N GLU A 111 29.80 -20.41 43.97
CA GLU A 111 29.79 -19.12 44.66
C GLU A 111 31.17 -18.72 45.21
N GLY A 112 31.57 -17.46 44.97
CA GLY A 112 32.66 -16.85 45.69
C GLY A 112 33.32 -15.70 44.91
N GLU A 113 33.12 -14.53 45.44
CA GLU A 113 33.90 -13.30 45.31
C GLU A 113 33.87 -12.55 43.96
N ALA A 114 33.21 -11.41 44.05
CA ALA A 114 33.25 -10.32 43.09
C ALA A 114 34.60 -9.63 43.17
N ASP A 115 35.45 -9.81 42.18
CA ASP A 115 36.50 -8.83 41.90
C ASP A 115 35.87 -7.70 41.05
N ASP A 116 35.82 -6.52 41.67
CA ASP A 116 35.50 -5.26 41.07
C ASP A 116 36.63 -4.88 40.09
N GLU A 117 36.46 -5.26 38.82
CA GLU A 117 37.19 -4.59 37.74
C GLU A 117 36.17 -3.79 36.93
N SER A 118 36.30 -2.48 37.04
CA SER A 118 35.61 -1.47 36.22
C SER A 118 35.77 -1.75 34.75
N GLY A 119 34.82 -2.50 34.19
CA GLY A 119 34.69 -2.73 32.77
C GLY A 119 34.23 -1.45 32.08
N ILE A 120 34.98 -0.97 31.14
CA ILE A 120 34.61 0.08 30.19
C ILE A 120 33.29 -0.33 29.57
N SER A 121 32.19 0.33 29.92
CA SER A 121 30.89 0.09 29.30
C SER A 121 30.95 0.61 27.86
N VAL A 122 31.04 -0.29 26.92
CA VAL A 122 30.86 0.03 25.49
C VAL A 122 29.39 0.38 25.31
N THR A 123 29.10 1.66 25.13
CA THR A 123 27.75 2.13 24.86
C THR A 123 27.36 1.68 23.44
N GLU A 124 26.51 0.65 23.32
CA GLU A 124 26.02 0.19 22.02
C GLU A 124 24.94 1.13 21.46
N VAL A 125 25.07 1.48 20.19
CA VAL A 125 24.10 2.35 19.49
C VAL A 125 23.06 1.51 18.78
N LEU A 126 21.81 1.65 19.21
CA LEU A 126 20.67 0.89 18.71
C LEU A 126 19.90 1.69 17.64
N THR A 127 20.07 1.34 16.37
CA THR A 127 19.51 2.10 15.24
C THR A 127 18.47 1.36 14.44
N SER A 128 18.40 0.02 14.52
CA SER A 128 17.55 -0.81 13.63
C SER A 128 16.44 -1.53 14.39
N GLU A 129 15.24 -1.57 13.79
CA GLU A 129 14.07 -2.28 14.32
C GLU A 129 14.15 -3.80 14.14
N ASN A 130 14.80 -4.25 13.07
CA ASN A 130 14.85 -5.67 12.70
C ASN A 130 16.09 -6.39 13.24
N LYS A 131 16.99 -5.67 13.86
CA LYS A 131 18.21 -6.20 14.41
C LYS A 131 18.02 -6.60 15.86
N VAL A 132 18.53 -7.78 16.23
CA VAL A 132 18.66 -8.17 17.63
C VAL A 132 20.05 -7.76 18.09
N TYR A 133 20.09 -6.87 19.05
CA TYR A 133 21.33 -6.42 19.67
C TYR A 133 21.68 -7.35 20.80
N GLU A 134 22.83 -8.02 20.72
CA GLU A 134 23.37 -8.84 21.82
C GLU A 134 24.15 -7.91 22.75
N ILE A 135 23.69 -7.77 23.99
CA ILE A 135 24.23 -6.84 24.96
C ILE A 135 24.79 -7.60 26.18
N GLY A 136 26.07 -7.41 26.47
CA GLY A 136 26.82 -8.16 27.43
C GLY A 136 27.49 -9.38 26.79
N ASP A 137 28.30 -10.06 27.59
CA ASP A 137 29.04 -11.24 27.14
C ASP A 137 28.16 -12.49 27.16
N LYS A 138 27.93 -13.02 25.97
CA LYS A 138 27.15 -14.26 25.73
C LYS A 138 27.73 -15.47 26.45
N PHE A 139 29.05 -15.49 26.61
CA PHE A 139 29.76 -16.59 27.25
C PHE A 139 29.86 -16.45 28.77
N ARG A 140 29.55 -15.22 29.30
CA ARG A 140 29.53 -14.91 30.72
C ARG A 140 28.23 -14.17 31.08
N PRO A 141 27.06 -14.81 30.96
CA PRO A 141 25.80 -14.15 31.29
C PRO A 141 25.73 -13.86 32.81
N SER A 142 25.11 -12.72 33.15
CA SER A 142 24.85 -12.36 34.53
C SER A 142 23.94 -13.41 35.20
N LYS A 143 24.29 -13.78 36.42
CA LYS A 143 23.49 -14.69 37.27
C LYS A 143 22.30 -14.01 37.96
N LYS A 144 22.15 -12.73 37.78
CA LYS A 144 21.05 -11.95 38.40
C LYS A 144 19.72 -12.38 37.77
N LYS A 145 18.66 -12.42 38.58
CA LYS A 145 17.30 -12.66 38.05
C LYS A 145 16.79 -11.51 37.18
N THR A 146 17.31 -10.31 37.43
CA THR A 146 16.95 -9.08 36.68
C THR A 146 18.24 -8.35 36.31
N ILE A 147 18.18 -7.72 35.12
CA ILE A 147 19.25 -6.89 34.54
C ILE A 147 18.76 -5.46 34.50
N THR A 148 19.64 -4.52 34.83
CA THR A 148 19.38 -3.09 34.70
C THR A 148 19.86 -2.61 33.34
N LEU A 149 18.92 -2.17 32.50
CA LEU A 149 19.21 -1.52 31.24
C LEU A 149 19.08 -0.01 31.41
N THR A 150 20.22 0.69 31.42
CA THR A 150 20.26 2.16 31.33
C THR A 150 20.44 2.54 29.86
N GLY A 151 19.96 3.71 29.49
CA GLY A 151 20.17 4.15 28.12
C GLY A 151 19.84 5.61 27.91
N GLN A 152 20.27 6.13 26.76
CA GLN A 152 19.95 7.45 26.30
C GLN A 152 19.23 7.35 24.94
N VAL A 153 18.06 7.96 24.85
CA VAL A 153 17.32 8.12 23.61
C VAL A 153 17.65 9.48 23.00
N ILE A 154 18.02 9.48 21.75
CA ILE A 154 18.34 10.70 21.01
C ILE A 154 17.55 10.75 19.71
N ASP A 155 17.22 11.94 19.29
CA ASP A 155 16.71 12.19 17.96
C ASP A 155 17.83 12.04 16.95
N PHE A 156 17.63 11.16 15.97
CA PHE A 156 18.60 10.87 14.91
C PHE A 156 18.88 12.07 14.00
N SER A 157 17.88 12.94 13.79
CA SER A 157 17.97 14.10 12.89
C SER A 157 18.72 15.27 13.54
N THR A 158 18.44 15.53 14.81
CA THR A 158 19.00 16.69 15.55
C THR A 158 20.18 16.35 16.43
N ASN A 159 20.39 15.07 16.75
CA ASN A 159 21.35 14.55 17.74
C ASN A 159 21.13 15.12 19.15
N THR A 160 19.93 15.60 19.44
CA THR A 160 19.54 16.10 20.76
C THR A 160 18.89 15.00 21.60
N PRO A 161 18.95 15.07 22.95
CA PRO A 161 18.22 14.16 23.80
C PRO A 161 16.73 14.17 23.52
N ALA A 162 16.13 12.98 23.32
CA ALA A 162 14.70 12.82 23.11
C ALA A 162 14.00 12.70 24.47
N VAL A 163 13.39 13.80 24.93
CA VAL A 163 12.74 13.92 26.24
C VAL A 163 11.31 13.43 26.18
N GLY A 164 10.84 12.75 27.21
CA GLY A 164 9.45 12.30 27.30
C GLY A 164 9.09 11.10 26.43
N ILE A 165 10.10 10.34 25.97
CA ILE A 165 9.90 9.11 25.21
C ILE A 165 9.55 7.98 26.18
N HIS A 166 8.44 7.31 25.92
CA HIS A 166 8.06 6.11 26.64
C HIS A 166 8.81 4.91 26.05
N VAL A 167 9.59 4.25 26.88
CA VAL A 167 10.27 2.99 26.58
C VAL A 167 9.47 1.87 27.22
N ILE A 168 8.83 1.04 26.39
CA ILE A 168 7.82 0.06 26.81
C ILE A 168 8.30 -1.35 26.48
N ARG A 169 8.22 -2.27 27.42
CA ARG A 169 8.26 -3.72 27.21
C ARG A 169 6.85 -4.26 27.46
N ARG A 170 6.28 -5.00 26.51
CA ARG A 170 4.89 -5.48 26.62
C ARG A 170 4.73 -6.78 27.41
N GLU A 171 5.69 -7.69 27.35
CA GLU A 171 5.58 -9.00 28.00
C GLU A 171 6.86 -9.36 28.77
N PRO A 172 6.83 -9.37 30.12
CA PRO A 172 5.84 -8.73 31.01
C PRO A 172 5.84 -7.22 30.88
N TRP A 173 4.70 -6.59 31.13
CA TRP A 173 4.54 -5.15 30.89
C TRP A 173 5.40 -4.32 31.87
N THR A 174 6.26 -3.49 31.31
CA THR A 174 7.10 -2.54 32.05
C THR A 174 7.29 -1.31 31.17
N ALA A 175 7.12 -0.11 31.70
CA ALA A 175 7.31 1.13 30.97
C ALA A 175 8.06 2.16 31.84
N VAL A 176 8.95 2.91 31.19
CA VAL A 176 9.67 4.05 31.78
C VAL A 176 9.65 5.20 30.77
N THR A 177 9.85 6.43 31.28
CA THR A 177 9.88 7.63 30.43
C THR A 177 11.26 8.28 30.51
N THR A 178 11.77 8.77 29.38
CA THR A 178 13.05 9.46 29.35
C THR A 178 13.01 10.82 30.04
N ASP A 179 14.07 11.13 30.78
CA ASP A 179 14.24 12.39 31.52
C ASP A 179 14.66 13.57 30.61
N ALA A 180 14.96 14.73 31.19
CA ALA A 180 15.40 15.93 30.50
C ALA A 180 16.70 15.76 29.67
N ASN A 181 17.48 14.74 29.94
CA ASN A 181 18.71 14.38 29.23
C ASN A 181 18.47 13.20 28.25
N GLY A 182 17.21 12.82 28.03
CA GLY A 182 16.84 11.67 27.22
C GLY A 182 17.21 10.33 27.84
N ARG A 183 17.53 10.26 29.13
CA ARG A 183 17.97 9.04 29.81
C ARG A 183 16.80 8.27 30.42
N PHE A 184 16.90 6.93 30.39
CA PHE A 184 15.97 6.02 31.00
C PHE A 184 16.72 4.93 31.80
N ASN A 185 16.05 4.34 32.75
CA ASN A 185 16.52 3.20 33.51
C ASN A 185 15.38 2.18 33.66
N MET A 186 15.58 0.97 33.16
CA MET A 186 14.58 -0.09 33.11
C MET A 186 15.16 -1.39 33.65
N VAL A 187 14.42 -2.04 34.56
CA VAL A 187 14.77 -3.37 35.04
C VAL A 187 14.08 -4.44 34.23
N LEU A 188 14.86 -5.34 33.64
CA LEU A 188 14.40 -6.36 32.69
C LEU A 188 14.87 -7.74 33.11
N GLU A 189 14.27 -8.79 32.57
CA GLU A 189 14.77 -10.16 32.74
C GLU A 189 15.88 -10.44 31.72
N PRO A 190 16.90 -11.26 32.12
CA PRO A 190 17.90 -11.73 31.15
C PRO A 190 17.26 -12.44 29.95
N GLY A 191 17.89 -12.34 28.80
CA GLY A 191 17.43 -12.97 27.58
C GLY A 191 16.77 -12.02 26.60
N TYR A 192 15.82 -12.49 25.84
CA TYR A 192 15.21 -11.73 24.75
C TYR A 192 14.16 -10.75 25.23
N ASN A 193 14.37 -9.48 24.93
CA ASN A 193 13.49 -8.37 25.25
C ASN A 193 13.19 -7.54 24.01
N VAL A 194 11.97 -7.04 23.92
CA VAL A 194 11.54 -6.11 22.87
C VAL A 194 11.13 -4.82 23.52
N LEU A 195 11.82 -3.74 23.19
CA LEU A 195 11.49 -2.39 23.61
C LEU A 195 10.73 -1.67 22.49
N GLU A 196 9.62 -1.08 22.81
CA GLU A 196 8.88 -0.15 21.94
C GLU A 196 9.09 1.25 22.49
N LEU A 197 9.43 2.18 21.58
CA LEU A 197 9.71 3.56 21.94
C LEU A 197 8.66 4.44 21.28
N GLN A 198 8.01 5.25 22.10
CA GLN A 198 6.89 6.09 21.69
C GLN A 198 7.02 7.46 22.33
N GLY A 199 6.69 8.52 21.56
CA GLY A 199 6.77 9.89 22.07
C GLY A 199 6.17 10.89 21.09
N VAL A 200 6.02 12.12 21.56
CA VAL A 200 5.56 13.23 20.74
C VAL A 200 6.61 13.57 19.69
N ASN A 201 6.20 13.70 18.41
CA ASN A 201 7.08 14.03 17.29
C ASN A 201 8.17 13.00 16.97
N VAL A 202 8.06 11.79 17.48
CA VAL A 202 9.03 10.72 17.21
C VAL A 202 8.29 9.56 16.57
N LYS A 203 8.85 9.03 15.49
CA LYS A 203 8.34 7.83 14.86
C LYS A 203 8.42 6.68 15.86
N GLU A 204 7.28 6.01 16.08
CA GLU A 204 7.24 4.80 16.89
C GLU A 204 8.32 3.83 16.42
N ALA A 205 9.17 3.40 17.33
CA ALA A 205 10.32 2.60 17.01
C ALA A 205 10.39 1.38 17.89
N ARG A 206 10.92 0.29 17.34
CA ARG A 206 11.09 -0.98 18.05
C ARG A 206 12.57 -1.36 18.10
N ARG A 207 13.04 -1.86 19.26
CA ARG A 207 14.41 -2.39 19.42
C ARG A 207 14.34 -3.77 20.02
N GLN A 208 15.07 -4.71 19.44
CA GLN A 208 15.11 -6.09 19.89
C GLN A 208 16.47 -6.34 20.57
N LEU A 209 16.44 -6.77 21.83
CA LEU A 209 17.63 -6.92 22.65
C LEU A 209 17.75 -8.36 23.15
N MET A 210 18.94 -8.91 23.12
CA MET A 210 19.32 -10.10 23.85
C MET A 210 20.26 -9.68 24.97
N LEU A 211 19.73 -9.61 26.17
CA LEU A 211 20.45 -9.09 27.35
C LEU A 211 21.13 -10.21 28.10
N TYR A 212 22.45 -10.10 28.27
CA TYR A 212 23.25 -11.04 29.06
C TYR A 212 23.76 -10.41 30.39
N ALA A 213 23.87 -9.09 30.47
CA ALA A 213 24.36 -8.35 31.64
C ALA A 213 23.74 -6.96 31.71
N ASP A 214 23.95 -6.26 32.85
CA ASP A 214 23.63 -4.85 32.99
C ASP A 214 24.35 -4.06 31.87
N ALA A 215 23.66 -3.08 31.29
CA ALA A 215 24.21 -2.36 30.14
C ALA A 215 23.70 -0.92 30.01
N ASP A 216 24.51 -0.07 29.38
CA ASP A 216 24.11 1.26 28.94
C ASP A 216 24.01 1.29 27.41
N VAL A 217 22.88 1.77 26.87
CA VAL A 217 22.63 1.78 25.44
C VAL A 217 22.25 3.17 24.94
N ARG A 218 22.57 3.45 23.69
CA ARG A 218 22.13 4.65 23.01
C ARG A 218 21.13 4.27 21.92
N ILE A 219 19.90 4.78 22.01
CA ILE A 219 18.83 4.51 21.04
C ILE A 219 18.62 5.74 20.19
N GLU A 220 18.79 5.58 18.89
CA GLU A 220 18.50 6.64 17.93
C GLU A 220 17.08 6.46 17.39
N LEU A 221 16.27 7.52 17.49
CA LEU A 221 14.92 7.59 16.95
C LEU A 221 14.87 8.54 15.77
N GLU A 222 14.06 8.21 14.77
CA GLU A 222 13.74 9.12 13.68
C GLU A 222 12.62 10.07 14.11
N GLU A 223 12.80 11.36 13.87
CA GLU A 223 11.72 12.33 13.99
C GLU A 223 10.58 11.89 13.05
N GLN A 224 9.39 11.75 13.57
CA GLN A 224 8.22 11.62 12.74
C GLN A 224 7.96 12.99 12.13
N ASN A 225 8.02 13.09 10.79
CA ASN A 225 7.55 14.29 10.11
C ASN A 225 6.02 14.35 10.24
N LEU A 226 5.55 14.62 11.41
CA LEU A 226 4.22 15.12 11.60
C LEU A 226 4.20 16.51 10.96
N MET A 227 3.61 16.61 9.77
CA MET A 227 2.78 17.81 9.59
C MET A 227 1.95 17.82 10.87
N LEU A 228 2.05 18.91 11.66
CA LEU A 228 1.38 19.03 12.96
C LEU A 228 -0.16 18.96 12.78
N ASP A 229 -0.62 17.85 12.30
CA ASP A 229 -1.99 17.41 12.29
C ASP A 229 -2.13 16.40 13.41
N GLU A 230 -2.70 16.86 14.50
CA GLU A 230 -2.93 16.12 15.74
C GLU A 230 -1.65 15.79 16.56
N VAL A 231 -1.45 16.55 17.61
CA VAL A 231 -0.75 16.10 18.81
C VAL A 231 -1.62 15.04 19.50
N LEU A 232 -1.66 13.83 18.93
CA LEU A 232 -2.11 12.66 19.64
C LEU A 232 -0.92 12.17 20.47
N ILE A 233 -0.87 12.59 21.71
CA ILE A 233 -0.03 11.97 22.75
C ILE A 233 -0.60 10.58 22.98
N THR A 234 -0.21 9.62 22.16
CA THR A 234 -0.54 8.23 22.36
C THR A 234 0.74 7.45 22.58
N GLY A 235 1.06 7.22 23.82
CA GLY A 235 1.75 6.00 24.16
C GLY A 235 0.91 4.85 23.59
N GLY A 236 1.37 4.14 22.58
CA GLY A 236 0.89 2.91 21.93
C GLY A 236 -0.52 2.37 22.14
N ARG A 237 -1.36 3.05 22.89
CA ARG A 237 -2.73 2.71 23.17
C ARG A 237 -3.65 3.37 22.16
N VAL A 238 -3.88 2.64 21.10
CA VAL A 238 -5.13 2.63 20.33
C VAL A 238 -5.61 4.00 19.85
N GLU A 239 -5.06 4.45 18.72
CA GLU A 239 -5.60 5.60 17.97
C GLU A 239 -7.11 5.45 17.74
N ALA A 240 -7.59 4.22 17.49
CA ALA A 240 -8.99 3.96 17.21
C ALA A 240 -9.92 4.30 18.37
N VAL A 241 -9.57 4.07 19.64
CA VAL A 241 -10.41 4.43 20.78
C VAL A 241 -10.25 5.89 21.19
N LYS A 242 -9.07 6.49 21.01
CA LYS A 242 -8.73 7.84 21.52
C LYS A 242 -8.98 8.97 20.51
N SER A 243 -8.88 8.70 19.20
CA SER A 243 -9.15 9.69 18.15
C SER A 243 -10.62 10.11 18.13
N THR A 244 -10.90 11.38 17.85
CA THR A 244 -12.26 11.90 17.56
C THR A 244 -12.71 11.57 16.14
N THR A 245 -11.79 11.21 15.27
CA THR A 245 -12.08 10.96 13.86
C THR A 245 -12.67 9.56 13.68
N LEU A 246 -13.89 9.48 13.17
CA LEU A 246 -14.58 8.23 12.84
C LEU A 246 -14.18 7.77 11.43
N GLY A 247 -13.91 6.45 11.25
CA GLY A 247 -13.62 5.89 9.94
C GLY A 247 -12.31 6.36 9.32
N MET A 248 -11.35 6.78 10.14
CA MET A 248 -9.98 7.08 9.73
C MET A 248 -9.08 5.89 10.06
N GLU A 249 -8.31 5.46 9.07
CA GLU A 249 -7.25 4.46 9.24
C GLU A 249 -5.91 5.05 8.85
N LYS A 250 -4.93 4.89 9.74
CA LYS A 250 -3.54 5.27 9.49
C LYS A 250 -2.69 4.03 9.28
N ILE A 251 -2.00 4.00 8.15
CA ILE A 251 -1.18 2.88 7.72
C ILE A 251 0.28 3.33 7.76
N THR A 252 1.04 2.70 8.65
CA THR A 252 2.48 2.96 8.78
C THR A 252 3.30 1.97 7.92
N PRO A 253 4.56 2.31 7.55
CA PRO A 253 5.43 1.39 6.82
C PRO A 253 5.68 0.05 7.51
N SER A 254 5.56 -0.01 8.83
CA SER A 254 5.68 -1.25 9.61
C SER A 254 4.50 -2.20 9.38
N LEU A 255 3.30 -1.65 9.22
CA LEU A 255 2.11 -2.44 8.86
C LEU A 255 2.18 -2.92 7.41
N LEU A 256 2.68 -2.08 6.49
CA LEU A 256 2.85 -2.46 5.08
C LEU A 256 3.72 -3.70 4.89
N LYS A 257 4.76 -3.88 5.71
CA LYS A 257 5.66 -5.05 5.63
C LYS A 257 5.03 -6.37 6.09
N ASN A 258 3.93 -6.32 6.83
CA ASN A 258 3.27 -7.51 7.40
C ASN A 258 2.25 -8.14 6.44
N ILE A 259 1.99 -7.53 5.30
CA ILE A 259 1.00 -7.99 4.32
C ILE A 259 1.67 -8.84 3.25
N PRO A 260 0.99 -9.87 2.72
CA PRO A 260 1.48 -10.60 1.56
C PRO A 260 1.77 -9.62 0.43
N THR A 261 2.99 -9.67 -0.07
CA THR A 261 3.39 -8.85 -1.22
C THR A 261 2.52 -9.21 -2.42
N ALA A 262 1.94 -8.21 -3.07
CA ALA A 262 1.25 -8.43 -4.34
C ALA A 262 2.32 -8.59 -5.43
N MET A 263 2.40 -9.79 -6.01
CA MET A 263 3.40 -10.12 -7.05
C MET A 263 4.86 -9.78 -6.65
N GLY A 264 5.18 -9.83 -5.34
CA GLY A 264 6.52 -9.59 -4.82
C GLY A 264 6.79 -8.15 -4.37
N GLU A 265 5.85 -7.22 -4.53
CA GLU A 265 5.96 -5.85 -4.03
C GLU A 265 4.97 -5.52 -2.90
N VAL A 266 5.42 -4.67 -1.99
CA VAL A 266 4.54 -4.08 -0.96
C VAL A 266 3.66 -3.02 -1.61
N ASP A 267 2.35 -3.25 -1.63
CA ASP A 267 1.37 -2.41 -2.32
C ASP A 267 0.45 -1.68 -1.34
N VAL A 268 0.55 -0.35 -1.33
CA VAL A 268 -0.25 0.55 -0.49
C VAL A 268 -1.74 0.42 -0.80
N LEU A 269 -2.12 0.37 -2.08
CA LEU A 269 -3.54 0.28 -2.46
C LEU A 269 -4.16 -1.07 -2.13
N LYS A 270 -3.40 -2.16 -2.28
CA LYS A 270 -3.87 -3.50 -1.87
C LYS A 270 -4.15 -3.54 -0.37
N MET A 271 -3.32 -2.86 0.42
CA MET A 271 -3.59 -2.74 1.85
C MET A 271 -4.88 -1.96 2.14
N ILE A 272 -5.07 -0.82 1.48
CA ILE A 272 -6.30 -0.03 1.63
C ILE A 272 -7.52 -0.85 1.20
N GLN A 273 -7.41 -1.60 0.11
CA GLN A 273 -8.44 -2.50 -0.38
C GLN A 273 -8.76 -3.64 0.59
N ALA A 274 -7.85 -3.98 1.51
CA ALA A 274 -8.07 -4.98 2.56
C ALA A 274 -8.77 -4.43 3.82
N LEU A 275 -9.03 -3.12 3.90
CA LEU A 275 -9.75 -2.50 5.02
C LEU A 275 -11.26 -2.68 4.91
N PRO A 276 -12.01 -2.64 6.05
CA PRO A 276 -13.46 -2.66 6.05
C PRO A 276 -14.04 -1.45 5.32
N GLY A 277 -15.16 -1.65 4.59
CA GLY A 277 -15.85 -0.59 3.87
C GLY A 277 -15.18 -0.10 2.58
N VAL A 278 -14.03 -0.68 2.22
CA VAL A 278 -13.32 -0.43 0.96
C VAL A 278 -13.47 -1.63 0.05
N LYS A 279 -14.01 -1.44 -1.14
CA LYS A 279 -14.29 -2.51 -2.11
C LYS A 279 -13.59 -2.27 -3.43
N THR A 280 -13.29 -3.34 -4.14
CA THR A 280 -12.81 -3.30 -5.52
C THR A 280 -13.88 -3.84 -6.46
N VAL A 281 -13.86 -3.41 -7.71
CA VAL A 281 -14.77 -3.96 -8.73
C VAL A 281 -14.34 -5.35 -9.18
N GLY A 282 -13.05 -5.67 -9.02
CA GLY A 282 -12.45 -6.94 -9.40
C GLY A 282 -10.94 -6.82 -9.57
N GLU A 283 -10.31 -7.86 -10.11
CA GLU A 283 -8.91 -7.82 -10.53
C GLU A 283 -8.74 -6.80 -11.67
N ALA A 284 -7.55 -6.23 -11.80
CA ALA A 284 -7.24 -5.18 -12.78
C ALA A 284 -8.19 -3.96 -12.75
N SER A 285 -8.67 -3.59 -11.58
CA SER A 285 -9.38 -2.32 -11.37
C SER A 285 -8.41 -1.28 -10.81
N THR A 286 -8.31 -0.14 -11.47
CA THR A 286 -7.37 0.93 -11.05
C THR A 286 -7.89 1.76 -9.88
N GLY A 287 -9.10 1.52 -9.41
CA GLY A 287 -9.73 2.26 -8.31
C GLY A 287 -10.31 1.38 -7.23
N PHE A 288 -10.89 2.03 -6.23
CA PHE A 288 -11.65 1.38 -5.16
C PHE A 288 -12.90 2.19 -4.81
N ASN A 289 -13.86 1.53 -4.21
CA ASN A 289 -15.14 2.11 -3.78
C ASN A 289 -15.19 2.17 -2.25
N VAL A 290 -15.55 3.31 -1.69
CA VAL A 290 -15.64 3.50 -0.24
C VAL A 290 -17.07 3.84 0.15
N ARG A 291 -17.64 3.03 1.05
CA ARG A 291 -18.97 3.28 1.62
C ARG A 291 -20.02 3.66 0.56
N GLY A 292 -20.09 2.86 -0.51
CA GLY A 292 -21.04 3.06 -1.59
C GLY A 292 -20.76 4.26 -2.50
N GLY A 293 -19.57 4.82 -2.45
CA GLY A 293 -19.13 5.84 -3.42
C GLY A 293 -18.50 5.20 -4.65
N ALA A 294 -18.59 5.88 -5.80
CA ALA A 294 -17.90 5.51 -7.03
C ALA A 294 -16.39 5.78 -6.94
N THR A 295 -15.62 5.21 -7.86
CA THR A 295 -14.15 5.33 -7.85
C THR A 295 -13.66 6.78 -8.00
N ASP A 296 -14.34 7.59 -8.83
CA ASP A 296 -14.05 9.02 -9.04
C ASP A 296 -14.43 9.91 -7.86
N GLN A 297 -15.21 9.39 -6.91
CA GLN A 297 -15.65 10.10 -5.72
C GLN A 297 -14.64 10.02 -4.56
N ASN A 298 -13.49 9.40 -4.76
CA ASN A 298 -12.38 9.35 -3.82
C ASN A 298 -11.30 10.37 -4.22
N LEU A 299 -10.84 11.17 -3.27
CA LEU A 299 -9.69 12.06 -3.45
C LEU A 299 -8.41 11.29 -3.12
N MET A 300 -7.54 11.12 -4.09
CA MET A 300 -6.26 10.43 -3.91
C MET A 300 -5.13 11.45 -4.01
N LEU A 301 -4.39 11.61 -2.93
CA LEU A 301 -3.32 12.61 -2.82
C LEU A 301 -1.96 11.93 -2.60
N LEU A 302 -0.96 12.39 -3.34
CA LEU A 302 0.45 12.12 -3.10
C LEU A 302 1.14 13.46 -2.81
N ASN A 303 1.63 13.62 -1.58
CA ASN A 303 2.23 14.89 -1.14
C ASN A 303 1.35 16.11 -1.48
N GLY A 304 0.04 15.99 -1.20
CA GLY A 304 -0.93 17.04 -1.46
C GLY A 304 -1.35 17.22 -2.93
N GLY A 305 -0.65 16.69 -3.92
CA GLY A 305 -1.09 16.70 -5.32
C GLY A 305 -2.05 15.54 -5.64
N THR A 306 -2.90 15.73 -6.62
CA THR A 306 -3.92 14.74 -7.02
C THR A 306 -3.33 13.70 -7.98
N ILE A 307 -3.53 12.42 -7.69
CA ILE A 307 -3.23 11.31 -8.60
C ILE A 307 -4.53 10.80 -9.20
N TYR A 308 -4.69 10.97 -10.52
CA TYR A 308 -5.92 10.60 -11.23
C TYR A 308 -5.99 9.11 -11.55
N ASN A 309 -4.87 8.49 -11.88
CA ASN A 309 -4.76 7.03 -12.00
C ASN A 309 -3.70 6.53 -11.00
N PRO A 310 -4.12 5.92 -9.89
CA PRO A 310 -3.21 5.56 -8.81
C PRO A 310 -2.52 4.21 -9.01
N THR A 311 -2.59 3.62 -10.21
CA THR A 311 -2.07 2.27 -10.47
C THR A 311 -1.34 2.14 -11.80
N HIS A 312 -0.45 1.16 -11.86
CA HIS A 312 0.23 0.71 -13.05
C HIS A 312 -0.33 -0.62 -13.53
N LEU A 313 -0.12 -0.93 -14.82
CA LEU A 313 -0.51 -2.18 -15.46
C LEU A 313 -1.98 -2.54 -15.15
N PHE A 314 -2.92 -1.61 -15.39
CA PHE A 314 -4.36 -1.81 -15.17
C PHE A 314 -4.72 -2.27 -13.75
N GLY A 315 -4.01 -1.80 -12.72
CA GLY A 315 -4.36 -2.09 -11.32
C GLY A 315 -3.55 -3.20 -10.66
N PHE A 316 -2.50 -3.71 -11.31
CA PHE A 316 -1.64 -4.74 -10.72
C PHE A 316 -0.62 -4.19 -9.74
N PHE A 317 -0.13 -2.98 -9.96
CA PHE A 317 0.82 -2.30 -9.08
C PHE A 317 0.31 -0.91 -8.70
N THR A 318 0.63 -0.47 -7.51
CA THR A 318 0.30 0.89 -7.07
C THR A 318 1.28 1.92 -7.64
N ALA A 319 0.79 3.13 -7.92
CA ALA A 319 1.63 4.29 -8.22
C ALA A 319 2.39 4.81 -6.97
N PHE A 320 1.98 4.40 -5.77
CA PHE A 320 2.62 4.81 -4.52
C PHE A 320 3.79 3.88 -4.17
N ASN A 321 4.99 4.28 -4.53
CA ASN A 321 6.20 3.53 -4.21
C ASN A 321 6.41 3.46 -2.69
N SER A 322 6.30 2.26 -2.11
CA SER A 322 6.38 2.03 -0.66
C SER A 322 7.68 2.49 -0.01
N ASP A 323 8.79 2.55 -0.77
CA ASP A 323 10.09 3.02 -0.26
C ASP A 323 10.14 4.55 -0.12
N MET A 324 9.23 5.27 -0.79
CA MET A 324 9.08 6.72 -0.73
C MET A 324 7.95 7.20 0.19
N VAL A 325 7.16 6.29 0.76
CA VAL A 325 6.01 6.62 1.60
C VAL A 325 6.40 6.62 3.07
N SER A 326 6.00 7.66 3.81
CA SER A 326 6.11 7.73 5.27
C SER A 326 4.82 7.36 5.96
N ASP A 327 3.70 7.89 5.50
CA ASP A 327 2.38 7.69 6.09
C ASP A 327 1.31 7.59 5.02
N VAL A 328 0.28 6.80 5.30
CA VAL A 328 -0.92 6.69 4.48
C VAL A 328 -2.13 6.82 5.39
N GLU A 329 -2.99 7.76 5.09
CA GLU A 329 -4.22 8.01 5.82
C GLU A 329 -5.41 7.88 4.88
N ILE A 330 -6.39 7.08 5.27
CA ILE A 330 -7.67 7.03 4.57
C ILE A 330 -8.79 7.50 5.50
N TYR A 331 -9.57 8.47 5.01
CA TYR A 331 -10.75 9.00 5.68
C TYR A 331 -12.00 8.49 4.96
N LYS A 332 -12.70 7.52 5.56
CA LYS A 332 -13.96 6.95 5.05
C LYS A 332 -15.18 7.74 5.56
N SER A 333 -14.97 8.53 6.62
CA SER A 333 -15.97 9.36 7.32
C SER A 333 -15.21 10.45 8.09
N SER A 334 -15.91 11.39 8.73
CA SER A 334 -15.30 12.50 9.49
C SER A 334 -14.11 13.16 8.77
N ILE A 335 -14.31 13.45 7.46
CA ILE A 335 -13.26 14.01 6.60
C ILE A 335 -12.89 15.42 7.12
N PRO A 336 -11.61 15.72 7.40
CA PRO A 336 -11.18 17.04 7.85
C PRO A 336 -11.57 18.18 6.90
N SER A 337 -11.85 19.38 7.43
CA SER A 337 -12.35 20.54 6.67
C SER A 337 -11.38 21.02 5.58
N GLN A 338 -10.09 20.74 5.72
CA GLN A 338 -9.07 21.05 4.71
C GLN A 338 -9.29 20.31 3.38
N TYR A 339 -9.95 19.16 3.40
CA TYR A 339 -10.23 18.36 2.21
C TYR A 339 -11.64 18.62 1.66
N GLY A 340 -11.76 18.63 0.33
CA GLY A 340 -13.02 18.82 -0.38
C GLY A 340 -12.92 18.36 -1.83
N GLY A 341 -13.95 18.65 -2.64
CA GLY A 341 -13.97 18.36 -4.07
C GLY A 341 -14.28 16.91 -4.43
N ARG A 342 -14.54 16.03 -3.45
CA ARG A 342 -15.00 14.64 -3.64
C ARG A 342 -16.02 14.28 -2.57
N ILE A 343 -16.93 13.34 -2.89
CA ILE A 343 -18.09 13.02 -2.00
C ILE A 343 -18.00 11.67 -1.29
N SER A 344 -16.89 10.93 -1.42
CA SER A 344 -16.78 9.62 -0.79
C SER A 344 -15.68 9.52 0.27
N SER A 345 -14.43 9.54 -0.12
CA SER A 345 -13.30 9.38 0.80
C SER A 345 -12.10 10.22 0.40
N VAL A 346 -11.13 10.33 1.30
CA VAL A 346 -9.83 10.93 1.03
C VAL A 346 -8.74 9.96 1.39
N LEU A 347 -7.87 9.66 0.44
CA LEU A 347 -6.62 8.95 0.63
C LEU A 347 -5.48 9.96 0.55
N ASN A 348 -4.78 10.15 1.64
CA ASN A 348 -3.62 11.03 1.73
C ASN A 348 -2.35 10.21 1.92
N VAL A 349 -1.47 10.23 0.93
CA VAL A 349 -0.16 9.56 0.96
C VAL A 349 0.92 10.60 1.13
N THR A 350 1.66 10.51 2.24
CA THR A 350 2.74 11.42 2.58
C THR A 350 4.09 10.79 2.25
N GLY A 351 4.93 11.52 1.55
CA GLY A 351 6.26 11.09 1.15
C GLY A 351 7.26 11.12 2.30
N LYS A 352 8.20 10.20 2.24
CA LYS A 352 9.31 10.07 3.19
C LYS A 352 10.39 11.12 2.91
N GLU A 353 11.02 11.62 3.98
CA GLU A 353 12.27 12.37 3.90
C GLU A 353 13.46 11.41 3.95
N ALA A 354 14.52 11.75 3.23
CA ALA A 354 15.75 10.99 3.27
C ALA A 354 16.53 11.20 4.57
N ASN A 355 17.34 10.23 4.90
CA ASN A 355 18.27 10.32 6.01
C ASN A 355 19.26 11.47 5.81
N LYS A 356 19.38 12.36 6.81
CA LYS A 356 20.27 13.54 6.75
C LYS A 356 21.69 13.27 7.23
N LYS A 357 21.96 12.07 7.79
CA LYS A 357 23.25 11.75 8.41
C LYS A 357 24.02 10.66 7.68
N LYS A 358 23.31 9.64 7.16
CA LYS A 358 23.91 8.45 6.57
C LYS A 358 23.31 8.19 5.18
N PHE A 359 24.12 7.75 4.27
CA PHE A 359 23.67 7.19 3.01
C PHE A 359 22.95 5.86 3.30
N VAL A 360 21.76 5.68 2.71
CA VAL A 360 20.98 4.45 2.79
C VAL A 360 20.51 4.09 1.39
N GLY A 361 20.71 2.85 1.00
CA GLY A 361 20.21 2.31 -0.26
C GLY A 361 19.28 1.13 -0.02
N VAL A 362 18.26 1.02 -0.86
CA VAL A 362 17.38 -0.15 -0.94
C VAL A 362 17.29 -0.55 -2.40
N ALA A 363 17.64 -1.80 -2.72
CA ALA A 363 17.47 -2.36 -4.06
C ALA A 363 16.59 -3.61 -3.95
N GLY A 364 15.73 -3.82 -4.93
CA GLY A 364 14.87 -5.00 -5.01
C GLY A 364 14.81 -5.54 -6.44
N ILE A 365 14.87 -6.85 -6.57
CA ILE A 365 14.73 -7.56 -7.84
C ILE A 365 13.72 -8.67 -7.65
N GLY A 366 12.66 -8.65 -8.44
CA GLY A 366 11.62 -9.68 -8.50
C GLY A 366 11.52 -10.31 -9.88
N LEU A 367 10.55 -11.20 -10.06
CA LEU A 367 10.29 -11.81 -11.37
C LEU A 367 9.73 -10.81 -12.38
N LEU A 368 9.02 -9.79 -11.93
CA LEU A 368 8.30 -8.82 -12.76
C LEU A 368 8.86 -7.42 -12.66
N THR A 369 9.41 -7.05 -11.51
CA THR A 369 9.76 -5.67 -11.19
C THR A 369 11.15 -5.59 -10.58
N SER A 370 11.81 -4.47 -10.82
CA SER A 370 13.02 -4.04 -10.12
C SER A 370 12.85 -2.64 -9.57
N LYS A 371 13.46 -2.39 -8.42
CA LYS A 371 13.42 -1.09 -7.76
C LYS A 371 14.77 -0.71 -7.15
N LEU A 372 15.01 0.59 -7.08
CA LEU A 372 16.17 1.17 -6.41
C LEU A 372 15.75 2.46 -5.72
N SER A 373 16.08 2.59 -4.44
CA SER A 373 15.86 3.81 -3.65
C SER A 373 17.14 4.20 -2.93
N LEU A 374 17.52 5.46 -3.02
CA LEU A 374 18.73 6.01 -2.45
C LEU A 374 18.41 7.22 -1.59
N GLU A 375 18.82 7.19 -0.32
CA GLU A 375 18.77 8.32 0.60
C GLU A 375 20.17 8.92 0.75
N ILE A 376 20.32 10.15 0.30
CA ILE A 376 21.62 10.82 0.15
C ILE A 376 21.66 12.06 1.05
N PRO A 377 22.50 12.11 2.09
CA PRO A 377 22.75 13.33 2.85
C PRO A 377 23.62 14.28 2.01
N LEU A 378 23.02 15.34 1.48
CA LEU A 378 23.73 16.35 0.69
C LEU A 378 24.47 17.35 1.57
N TRP A 379 23.81 17.80 2.62
CA TRP A 379 24.39 18.68 3.62
C TRP A 379 24.01 18.14 5.00
N LYS A 380 25.01 17.64 5.69
CA LYS A 380 24.82 16.93 6.95
C LYS A 380 23.88 17.69 7.90
N ASP A 381 22.93 16.98 8.47
CA ASP A 381 21.89 17.43 9.40
C ASP A 381 20.90 18.47 8.83
N ARG A 382 21.10 18.99 7.61
CA ARG A 382 20.23 20.02 7.03
C ARG A 382 19.53 19.61 5.75
N THR A 383 20.27 19.04 4.79
CA THR A 383 19.72 18.74 3.46
C THR A 383 19.89 17.29 3.12
N SER A 384 18.80 16.67 2.68
CA SER A 384 18.83 15.30 2.20
C SER A 384 18.02 15.14 0.91
N LEU A 385 18.42 14.19 0.10
CA LEU A 385 17.76 13.82 -1.15
C LEU A 385 17.42 12.35 -1.13
N LEU A 386 16.15 12.02 -1.33
CA LEU A 386 15.66 10.69 -1.65
C LEU A 386 15.41 10.62 -3.14
N VAL A 387 15.94 9.61 -3.81
CA VAL A 387 15.62 9.28 -5.21
C VAL A 387 15.23 7.81 -5.26
N SER A 388 14.13 7.52 -5.93
CA SER A 388 13.67 6.15 -6.09
C SER A 388 13.13 5.94 -7.49
N GLY A 389 13.38 4.76 -8.06
CA GLY A 389 12.83 4.35 -9.34
C GLY A 389 12.40 2.89 -9.31
N ARG A 390 11.35 2.58 -10.07
CA ARG A 390 10.88 1.22 -10.34
C ARG A 390 10.65 1.03 -11.83
N THR A 391 10.79 -0.21 -12.27
CA THR A 391 10.45 -0.61 -13.63
C THR A 391 9.97 -2.05 -13.67
N THR A 392 9.16 -2.37 -14.68
CA THR A 392 8.74 -3.74 -14.97
C THR A 392 9.38 -4.25 -16.25
N TYR A 393 9.45 -5.58 -16.34
CA TYR A 393 9.90 -6.36 -17.50
C TYR A 393 9.00 -7.59 -17.65
N SER A 394 7.71 -7.35 -17.92
CA SER A 394 6.67 -8.39 -17.96
C SER A 394 6.51 -9.07 -19.34
N ASP A 395 7.18 -8.60 -20.39
CA ASP A 395 7.05 -9.10 -21.75
C ASP A 395 7.34 -10.61 -21.87
N TRP A 396 8.33 -11.12 -21.11
CA TRP A 396 8.68 -12.52 -21.12
C TRP A 396 7.55 -13.45 -20.62
N ILE A 397 6.68 -12.94 -19.69
CA ILE A 397 5.50 -13.69 -19.21
C ILE A 397 4.42 -13.73 -20.28
N LEU A 398 4.21 -12.61 -20.99
CA LEU A 398 3.26 -12.57 -22.12
C LEU A 398 3.69 -13.55 -23.20
N GLY A 399 4.99 -13.65 -23.50
CA GLY A 399 5.55 -14.63 -24.42
C GLY A 399 5.34 -16.11 -24.06
N LEU A 400 5.01 -16.41 -22.78
CA LEU A 400 4.64 -17.75 -22.33
C LEU A 400 3.16 -18.10 -22.57
N LEU A 401 2.34 -17.13 -22.93
CA LEU A 401 0.92 -17.37 -23.21
C LEU A 401 0.74 -18.19 -24.50
N PRO A 402 -0.33 -19.01 -24.59
CA PRO A 402 -0.65 -19.70 -25.84
C PRO A 402 -0.95 -18.73 -26.98
N GLU A 403 -0.62 -19.06 -28.22
CA GLU A 403 -0.92 -18.26 -29.40
C GLU A 403 -2.39 -17.86 -29.52
N LYS A 404 -3.28 -18.78 -29.14
CA LYS A 404 -4.73 -18.53 -29.11
C LYS A 404 -5.18 -17.46 -28.10
N SER A 405 -4.29 -16.99 -27.23
CA SER A 405 -4.63 -15.92 -26.28
C SER A 405 -4.78 -14.54 -26.95
N GLY A 406 -4.16 -14.33 -28.12
CA GLY A 406 -4.09 -13.03 -28.75
C GLY A 406 -3.13 -12.02 -28.08
N TYR A 407 -2.45 -12.44 -26.99
CA TYR A 407 -1.57 -11.56 -26.20
C TYR A 407 -0.12 -12.04 -26.10
N LYS A 408 0.24 -13.12 -26.81
CA LYS A 408 1.58 -13.72 -26.75
C LYS A 408 2.70 -12.76 -27.18
N ASP A 409 2.41 -11.96 -28.21
CA ASP A 409 3.35 -10.99 -28.77
C ASP A 409 3.16 -9.58 -28.17
N GLY A 410 2.29 -9.48 -27.18
CA GLY A 410 2.02 -8.25 -26.46
C GLY A 410 3.20 -7.79 -25.62
N LYS A 411 3.27 -6.48 -25.39
CA LYS A 411 4.23 -5.87 -24.47
C LYS A 411 3.48 -5.07 -23.41
N ALA A 412 3.90 -5.20 -22.18
CA ALA A 412 3.31 -4.45 -21.09
C ALA A 412 4.40 -4.04 -20.09
N GLY A 413 4.47 -2.76 -19.79
CA GLY A 413 5.49 -2.28 -18.86
C GLY A 413 5.19 -0.91 -18.32
N PHE A 414 5.75 -0.62 -17.17
CA PHE A 414 5.79 0.72 -16.60
C PHE A 414 7.17 1.04 -16.04
N TYR A 415 7.41 2.32 -15.88
CA TYR A 415 8.46 2.83 -15.01
C TYR A 415 7.94 4.02 -14.23
N ASP A 416 8.42 4.18 -13.01
CA ASP A 416 8.22 5.37 -12.21
C ASP A 416 9.53 5.84 -11.58
N VAL A 417 9.62 7.15 -11.40
CA VAL A 417 10.74 7.81 -10.73
C VAL A 417 10.18 8.86 -9.80
N GLY A 418 10.69 8.88 -8.58
CA GLY A 418 10.35 9.90 -7.60
C GLY A 418 11.58 10.48 -6.94
N ALA A 419 11.48 11.73 -6.52
CA ALA A 419 12.52 12.41 -5.76
C ALA A 419 11.92 13.27 -4.65
N THR A 420 12.60 13.32 -3.50
CA THR A 420 12.25 14.20 -2.37
C THR A 420 13.50 14.94 -1.92
N LEU A 421 13.51 16.25 -2.07
CA LEU A 421 14.55 17.14 -1.53
C LEU A 421 14.03 17.78 -0.26
N SER A 422 14.68 17.54 0.87
CA SER A 422 14.30 18.09 2.17
C SER A 422 15.39 19.00 2.68
N HIS A 423 15.05 20.24 3.03
CA HIS A 423 15.97 21.23 3.58
C HIS A 423 15.43 21.85 4.86
N THR A 424 16.22 21.80 5.92
CA THR A 424 15.93 22.43 7.21
C THR A 424 16.76 23.71 7.34
N PHE A 425 16.12 24.88 7.17
CA PHE A 425 16.76 26.19 7.33
C PHE A 425 17.17 26.43 8.80
N ASN A 426 16.22 26.14 9.69
CA ASN A 426 16.38 26.23 11.13
C ASN A 426 15.29 25.38 11.81
N VAL A 427 15.23 25.35 13.14
CA VAL A 427 14.27 24.56 13.93
C VAL A 427 12.80 24.90 13.60
N ARG A 428 12.55 26.15 13.15
CA ARG A 428 11.20 26.65 12.85
C ARG A 428 10.80 26.54 11.38
N ASN A 429 11.76 26.43 10.45
CA ASN A 429 11.50 26.51 9.02
C ASN A 429 12.11 25.32 8.26
N LYS A 430 11.24 24.63 7.52
CA LYS A 430 11.58 23.44 6.75
C LYS A 430 10.89 23.50 5.38
N LEU A 431 11.62 23.14 4.34
CA LEU A 431 11.12 23.03 2.96
C LEU A 431 11.31 21.62 2.46
N ASN A 432 10.26 21.04 1.92
CA ASN A 432 10.28 19.78 1.19
C ASN A 432 9.81 20.02 -0.24
N VAL A 433 10.56 19.52 -1.21
CA VAL A 433 10.19 19.54 -2.62
C VAL A 433 10.09 18.11 -3.10
N TYR A 434 8.93 17.74 -3.66
CA TYR A 434 8.61 16.41 -4.16
C TYR A 434 8.47 16.43 -5.67
N GLY A 435 8.93 15.41 -6.33
CA GLY A 435 8.71 15.14 -7.73
C GLY A 435 8.37 13.66 -7.92
N TYR A 436 7.36 13.38 -8.73
CA TYR A 436 6.98 12.03 -9.14
C TYR A 436 6.63 12.05 -10.62
N TYR A 437 7.08 11.05 -11.35
CA TYR A 437 6.75 10.83 -12.76
C TYR A 437 6.58 9.36 -13.02
N SER A 438 5.55 8.99 -13.81
CA SER A 438 5.35 7.62 -14.22
C SER A 438 4.84 7.52 -15.66
N ARG A 439 5.17 6.41 -16.32
CA ARG A 439 4.68 6.08 -17.66
C ARG A 439 4.38 4.60 -17.76
N ASP A 440 3.19 4.28 -18.23
CA ASP A 440 2.73 2.94 -18.56
C ASP A 440 2.62 2.79 -20.08
N ARG A 441 2.94 1.62 -20.60
CA ARG A 441 2.80 1.26 -22.00
C ARG A 441 2.25 -0.15 -22.12
N PHE A 442 1.30 -0.31 -23.05
CA PHE A 442 0.70 -1.59 -23.39
C PHE A 442 0.60 -1.67 -24.91
N GLU A 443 1.05 -2.77 -25.45
CA GLU A 443 0.86 -3.17 -26.84
C GLU A 443 0.22 -4.55 -26.78
N PHE A 444 -1.11 -4.63 -26.95
CA PHE A 444 -1.79 -5.92 -26.91
C PHE A 444 -1.49 -6.75 -28.14
N ASN A 445 -1.29 -6.08 -29.27
CA ASN A 445 -0.81 -6.61 -30.54
C ASN A 445 -0.05 -5.48 -31.26
N GLU A 446 0.48 -5.75 -32.44
CA GLU A 446 1.25 -4.76 -33.20
C GLU A 446 0.44 -3.51 -33.61
N ASN A 447 -0.88 -3.62 -33.56
CA ASN A 447 -1.82 -2.62 -34.09
C ASN A 447 -2.50 -1.77 -33.03
N GLU A 448 -2.40 -2.13 -31.74
CA GLU A 448 -3.05 -1.41 -30.64
C GLU A 448 -2.04 -1.06 -29.55
N LYS A 449 -1.84 0.23 -29.36
CA LYS A 449 -0.92 0.76 -28.34
C LYS A 449 -1.65 1.71 -27.38
N TYR A 450 -1.45 1.48 -26.12
CA TYR A 450 -2.01 2.29 -25.05
C TYR A 450 -0.88 2.85 -24.18
N GLY A 451 -1.01 4.08 -23.76
CA GLY A 451 -0.09 4.69 -22.80
C GLY A 451 -0.80 5.66 -21.87
N TYR A 452 -0.37 5.71 -20.63
CA TYR A 452 -0.80 6.75 -19.69
C TYR A 452 0.34 7.10 -18.72
N GLY A 453 0.24 8.28 -18.15
CA GLY A 453 1.26 8.76 -17.21
C GLY A 453 0.72 9.72 -16.17
N ASN A 454 1.41 9.79 -15.05
CA ASN A 454 1.20 10.81 -14.03
C ASN A 454 2.50 11.59 -13.83
N MET A 455 2.37 12.89 -13.59
CA MET A 455 3.43 13.73 -13.08
C MET A 455 2.87 14.56 -11.92
N ASN A 456 3.62 14.60 -10.83
CA ASN A 456 3.30 15.42 -9.67
C ASN A 456 4.56 16.13 -9.20
N VAL A 457 4.52 17.44 -9.09
CA VAL A 457 5.62 18.25 -8.53
C VAL A 457 5.03 19.19 -7.50
N SER A 458 5.55 19.17 -6.26
CA SER A 458 5.04 20.01 -5.19
C SER A 458 6.13 20.48 -4.26
N ALA A 459 5.94 21.67 -3.68
CA ALA A 459 6.78 22.24 -2.65
C ALA A 459 5.96 22.54 -1.41
N HIS A 460 6.46 22.16 -0.26
CA HIS A 460 5.82 22.33 1.04
C HIS A 460 6.75 23.05 1.99
N TRP A 461 6.36 24.20 2.43
CA TRP A 461 7.08 24.99 3.43
C TRP A 461 6.34 24.98 4.74
N ARG A 462 6.95 24.38 5.77
CA ARG A 462 6.46 24.42 7.15
C ARG A 462 7.17 25.54 7.90
N SER A 463 6.41 26.39 8.56
CA SER A 463 6.89 27.46 9.43
C SER A 463 6.21 27.41 10.80
N ILE A 464 7.01 27.34 11.85
CA ILE A 464 6.55 27.41 13.24
C ILE A 464 6.67 28.86 13.68
N PHE A 465 5.53 29.57 13.78
CA PHE A 465 5.50 30.98 14.17
C PHE A 465 5.76 31.15 15.67
N ASN A 466 5.12 30.30 16.46
CA ASN A 466 5.32 30.18 17.90
C ASN A 466 4.93 28.77 18.37
N ASP A 467 4.99 28.50 19.69
CA ASP A 467 4.70 27.19 20.28
C ASP A 467 3.27 26.70 20.03
N GLN A 468 2.35 27.59 19.69
CA GLN A 468 0.94 27.28 19.45
C GLN A 468 0.55 27.30 17.99
N LEU A 469 1.20 28.11 17.15
CA LEU A 469 0.80 28.36 15.77
C LEU A 469 1.86 27.84 14.76
N THR A 470 1.42 26.96 13.88
CA THR A 470 2.21 26.45 12.76
C THR A 470 1.48 26.71 11.44
N GLY A 471 2.22 27.12 10.42
CA GLY A 471 1.73 27.29 9.05
C GLY A 471 2.39 26.28 8.11
N ASN A 472 1.58 25.71 7.22
CA ASN A 472 2.02 24.84 6.14
C ASN A 472 1.55 25.43 4.80
N PHE A 473 2.50 25.83 3.98
CA PHE A 473 2.25 26.42 2.66
C PHE A 473 2.64 25.40 1.60
N SER A 474 1.74 25.15 0.66
CA SER A 474 1.96 24.16 -0.38
C SER A 474 1.61 24.73 -1.74
N VAL A 475 2.45 24.46 -2.72
CA VAL A 475 2.22 24.78 -4.13
C VAL A 475 2.60 23.56 -4.95
N GLY A 476 1.85 23.26 -6.01
CA GLY A 476 2.19 22.16 -6.86
C GLY A 476 1.45 22.14 -8.18
N TYR A 477 1.94 21.29 -9.05
CA TYR A 477 1.43 21.00 -10.37
C TYR A 477 1.28 19.50 -10.56
N ASP A 478 0.10 19.10 -11.03
CA ASP A 478 -0.23 17.71 -11.34
C ASP A 478 -0.60 17.61 -12.82
N HIS A 479 -0.11 16.58 -13.48
CA HIS A 479 -0.43 16.28 -14.87
C HIS A 479 -0.78 14.80 -15.01
N TYR A 480 -1.82 14.50 -15.75
CA TYR A 480 -2.21 13.16 -16.17
C TYR A 480 -2.48 13.16 -17.67
N ASP A 481 -1.95 12.20 -18.39
CA ASP A 481 -2.22 12.00 -19.79
C ASP A 481 -2.53 10.54 -20.14
N TYR A 482 -3.33 10.38 -21.20
CA TYR A 482 -3.68 9.09 -21.79
C TYR A 482 -3.57 9.17 -23.31
N LEU A 483 -3.10 8.08 -23.90
CA LEU A 483 -2.91 7.91 -25.32
C LEU A 483 -3.38 6.52 -25.74
N ASN A 484 -4.14 6.45 -26.84
CA ASN A 484 -4.45 5.22 -27.55
C ASN A 484 -4.15 5.39 -29.06
N GLU A 485 -3.36 4.48 -29.63
CA GLU A 485 -3.06 4.41 -31.05
C GLU A 485 -3.61 3.09 -31.60
N GLU A 486 -4.39 3.18 -32.67
CA GLU A 486 -4.97 2.05 -33.39
C GLU A 486 -4.53 2.07 -34.86
N THR A 487 -3.91 1.00 -35.31
CA THR A 487 -3.33 0.87 -36.66
C THR A 487 -3.77 -0.40 -37.38
N VAL A 488 -4.90 -1.02 -36.96
CA VAL A 488 -5.44 -2.25 -37.56
C VAL A 488 -5.70 -2.09 -39.06
N ASP A 489 -6.26 -0.96 -39.42
CA ASP A 489 -6.50 -0.56 -40.82
C ASP A 489 -5.76 0.76 -41.09
N PRO A 490 -4.78 0.80 -42.01
CA PRO A 490 -4.03 2.01 -42.32
C PRO A 490 -4.90 3.20 -42.70
N TYR A 491 -6.03 2.95 -43.33
CA TYR A 491 -6.99 4.00 -43.73
C TYR A 491 -7.81 4.54 -42.54
N GLN A 492 -7.96 3.75 -41.48
CA GLN A 492 -8.67 4.12 -40.26
C GLN A 492 -7.73 4.32 -39.08
N ALA A 493 -6.43 4.29 -39.33
CA ALA A 493 -5.44 4.45 -38.29
C ALA A 493 -5.60 5.81 -37.57
N ALA A 494 -5.73 5.77 -36.27
CA ALA A 494 -6.07 6.93 -35.48
C ALA A 494 -5.37 6.95 -34.13
N LYS A 495 -5.21 8.15 -33.61
CA LYS A 495 -4.68 8.41 -32.25
C LYS A 495 -5.70 9.21 -31.46
N LEU A 496 -6.08 8.66 -30.32
CA LEU A 496 -6.91 9.31 -29.32
C LEU A 496 -6.05 9.71 -28.13
N SER A 497 -6.17 10.97 -27.70
CA SER A 497 -5.47 11.46 -26.52
C SER A 497 -6.36 12.36 -25.68
N PHE A 498 -6.13 12.36 -24.37
CA PHE A 498 -6.66 13.35 -23.44
C PHE A 498 -5.68 13.63 -22.31
N GLY A 499 -5.91 14.73 -21.57
CA GLY A 499 -5.05 15.09 -20.47
C GLY A 499 -5.69 16.04 -19.47
N ILE A 500 -5.15 16.05 -18.25
CA ILE A 500 -5.56 16.90 -17.14
C ILE A 500 -4.32 17.61 -16.62
N ASP A 501 -4.37 18.92 -16.62
CA ASP A 501 -3.39 19.79 -15.98
C ASP A 501 -4.02 20.45 -14.75
N GLN A 502 -3.37 20.42 -13.61
CA GLN A 502 -3.86 20.98 -12.37
C GLN A 502 -2.76 21.74 -11.65
N PHE A 503 -3.02 22.97 -11.28
CA PHE A 503 -2.14 23.78 -10.43
C PHE A 503 -2.84 24.10 -9.13
N PHE A 504 -2.16 23.90 -7.99
CA PHE A 504 -2.74 24.18 -6.69
C PHE A 504 -1.85 25.02 -5.77
N VAL A 505 -2.52 25.81 -4.93
CA VAL A 505 -1.90 26.57 -3.82
C VAL A 505 -2.74 26.34 -2.57
N ARG A 506 -2.10 26.07 -1.45
CA ARG A 506 -2.76 25.89 -0.15
C ARG A 506 -1.97 26.58 0.95
N ALA A 507 -2.69 27.20 1.88
CA ALA A 507 -2.16 27.73 3.12
C ALA A 507 -2.98 27.16 4.28
N ASN A 508 -2.37 26.32 5.10
CA ASN A 508 -3.00 25.64 6.22
C ASN A 508 -2.34 26.08 7.51
N PHE A 509 -3.13 26.45 8.49
CA PHE A 509 -2.69 26.90 9.81
C PHE A 509 -3.26 26.00 10.89
N ASN A 510 -2.42 25.61 11.84
CA ASN A 510 -2.80 24.83 13.01
C ASN A 510 -2.48 25.65 14.26
N LEU A 511 -3.52 25.98 15.03
CA LEU A 511 -3.43 26.65 16.31
C LEU A 511 -3.76 25.64 17.42
N ASN A 512 -2.76 25.26 18.21
CA ASN A 512 -2.89 24.30 19.29
C ASN A 512 -2.95 25.06 20.64
N LEU A 513 -4.09 24.98 21.28
CA LEU A 513 -4.32 25.45 22.64
C LEU A 513 -4.55 24.24 23.54
N GLU A 514 -4.56 24.44 24.87
CA GLU A 514 -4.64 23.33 25.84
C GLU A 514 -5.82 22.37 25.58
N LYS A 515 -7.00 22.92 25.29
CA LYS A 515 -8.23 22.14 25.07
C LYS A 515 -8.79 22.26 23.66
N HIS A 516 -8.24 23.14 22.84
CA HIS A 516 -8.74 23.48 21.51
C HIS A 516 -7.61 23.32 20.49
N ALA A 517 -7.85 22.54 19.45
CA ALA A 517 -6.99 22.49 18.28
C ALA A 517 -7.77 23.05 17.08
N VAL A 518 -7.39 24.23 16.64
CA VAL A 518 -8.08 24.94 15.55
C VAL A 518 -7.25 24.84 14.29
N LYS A 519 -7.86 24.33 13.22
CA LYS A 519 -7.29 24.25 11.89
C LYS A 519 -8.05 25.19 10.96
N PHE A 520 -7.35 26.07 10.29
CA PHE A 520 -7.98 26.99 9.34
C PHE A 520 -7.06 27.23 8.15
N GLY A 521 -7.64 27.64 7.04
CA GLY A 521 -6.83 27.88 5.86
C GLY A 521 -7.63 28.17 4.60
N ALA A 522 -6.86 28.28 3.52
CA ALA A 522 -7.36 28.54 2.18
C ALA A 522 -6.71 27.57 1.18
N SER A 523 -7.47 27.21 0.16
CA SER A 523 -6.97 26.43 -0.97
C SER A 523 -7.51 26.99 -2.27
N SER A 524 -6.71 26.95 -3.33
CA SER A 524 -7.13 27.29 -4.68
C SER A 524 -6.53 26.29 -5.66
N MET A 525 -7.32 25.87 -6.65
CA MET A 525 -6.96 24.83 -7.61
C MET A 525 -7.47 25.24 -8.99
N LEU A 526 -6.57 25.36 -9.94
CA LEU A 526 -6.86 25.66 -11.34
C LEU A 526 -6.80 24.37 -12.15
N TYR A 527 -7.87 24.04 -12.84
CA TYR A 527 -7.97 22.90 -13.75
C TYR A 527 -7.90 23.36 -15.21
N ASP A 528 -7.21 22.62 -16.04
CA ASP A 528 -7.23 22.68 -17.50
C ASP A 528 -7.30 21.25 -18.05
N ILE A 529 -8.47 20.84 -18.54
CA ILE A 529 -8.72 19.49 -19.05
C ILE A 529 -8.82 19.53 -20.57
N ARG A 530 -7.97 18.78 -21.25
CA ARG A 530 -8.07 18.44 -22.67
C ARG A 530 -8.93 17.20 -22.77
N SER A 531 -10.22 17.40 -23.09
CA SER A 531 -11.29 16.40 -22.96
C SER A 531 -11.23 15.29 -24.00
N GLY A 532 -10.49 15.49 -25.11
CA GLY A 532 -10.24 14.49 -26.13
C GLY A 532 -9.76 15.12 -27.42
N THR A 533 -8.78 14.51 -28.07
CA THR A 533 -8.32 14.80 -29.41
C THR A 533 -8.21 13.49 -30.17
N TYR A 534 -8.86 13.42 -31.31
CA TYR A 534 -8.84 12.28 -32.22
C TYR A 534 -8.21 12.73 -33.55
N GLU A 535 -7.08 12.16 -33.91
CA GLU A 535 -6.27 12.60 -35.02
C GLU A 535 -5.85 11.42 -35.92
N PRO A 536 -5.70 11.62 -37.25
CA PRO A 536 -5.20 10.59 -38.13
C PRO A 536 -3.79 10.16 -37.76
N LEU A 537 -3.48 8.88 -37.89
CA LEU A 537 -2.17 8.32 -37.65
C LEU A 537 -1.60 7.72 -38.94
N GLY A 538 -0.48 8.28 -39.42
CA GLY A 538 0.12 7.90 -40.72
C GLY A 538 -0.43 8.68 -41.91
N GLU A 539 0.26 8.53 -43.06
CA GLU A 539 -0.06 9.29 -44.28
C GLU A 539 -1.28 8.75 -45.05
N GLU A 540 -1.63 7.48 -44.86
CA GLU A 540 -2.76 6.83 -45.54
C GLU A 540 -4.10 7.00 -44.79
N SER A 541 -4.08 7.47 -43.57
CA SER A 541 -5.28 7.62 -42.76
C SER A 541 -6.21 8.70 -43.29
N VAL A 542 -7.47 8.32 -43.51
CA VAL A 542 -8.56 9.23 -43.92
C VAL A 542 -9.41 9.70 -42.76
N VAL A 543 -8.97 9.42 -41.53
CA VAL A 543 -9.64 9.86 -40.32
C VAL A 543 -9.64 11.37 -40.22
N ALA A 544 -10.81 11.95 -39.99
CA ALA A 544 -10.93 13.40 -39.82
C ALA A 544 -10.44 13.80 -38.41
N PHE A 545 -9.66 14.87 -38.34
CA PHE A 545 -9.29 15.47 -37.06
C PHE A 545 -10.52 15.96 -36.30
N ASP A 546 -10.62 15.59 -35.04
CA ASP A 546 -11.67 16.02 -34.14
C ASP A 546 -11.09 16.37 -32.75
N GLU A 547 -11.45 17.51 -32.18
CA GLU A 547 -11.01 17.94 -30.86
C GLU A 547 -12.18 18.47 -30.05
N LEU A 548 -12.35 17.92 -28.84
CA LEU A 548 -13.32 18.42 -27.88
C LEU A 548 -12.84 19.72 -27.23
N GLN A 549 -13.78 20.59 -26.94
CA GLN A 549 -13.48 21.85 -26.25
C GLN A 549 -12.84 21.57 -24.87
N ARG A 550 -11.84 22.38 -24.50
CA ARG A 550 -11.16 22.28 -23.20
C ARG A 550 -12.09 22.69 -22.06
N ASP A 551 -11.97 22.03 -20.94
CA ASP A 551 -12.65 22.39 -19.69
C ASP A 551 -11.68 23.11 -18.75
N LYS A 552 -11.98 24.36 -18.39
CA LYS A 552 -11.21 25.14 -17.42
C LYS A 552 -12.05 25.52 -16.23
N ALA A 553 -11.50 25.45 -15.04
CA ALA A 553 -12.16 25.93 -13.83
C ALA A 553 -11.18 26.33 -12.74
N LEU A 554 -11.63 27.25 -11.89
CA LEU A 554 -10.97 27.62 -10.65
C LEU A 554 -11.83 27.18 -9.47
N GLU A 555 -11.33 26.22 -8.69
CA GLU A 555 -11.92 25.80 -7.43
C GLU A 555 -11.16 26.43 -6.27
N SER A 556 -11.84 27.22 -5.45
CA SER A 556 -11.27 27.86 -4.27
C SER A 556 -12.09 27.54 -3.03
N ALA A 557 -11.44 27.45 -1.89
CA ALA A 557 -12.15 27.23 -0.64
C ALA A 557 -11.46 27.88 0.55
N LEU A 558 -12.29 28.31 1.50
CA LEU A 558 -11.87 28.69 2.84
C LEU A 558 -12.44 27.68 3.82
N TYR A 559 -11.70 27.36 4.87
CA TYR A 559 -12.15 26.42 5.88
C TYR A 559 -11.67 26.80 7.27
N VAL A 560 -12.44 26.37 8.25
CA VAL A 560 -12.09 26.36 9.66
C VAL A 560 -12.65 25.08 10.28
N GLY A 561 -11.90 24.49 11.17
CA GLY A 561 -12.31 23.33 11.96
C GLY A 561 -11.68 23.41 13.32
N GLU A 562 -12.37 22.90 14.31
CA GLU A 562 -11.95 22.90 15.70
C GLU A 562 -12.19 21.52 16.30
N GLU A 563 -11.16 20.99 16.94
CA GLU A 563 -11.28 19.87 17.86
C GLU A 563 -11.24 20.41 19.30
N TRP A 564 -12.33 20.21 20.01
CA TRP A 564 -12.51 20.64 21.40
C TRP A 564 -12.53 19.44 22.35
N LYS A 565 -11.55 19.37 23.23
CA LYS A 565 -11.47 18.41 24.34
C LYS A 565 -12.30 18.96 25.51
N VAL A 566 -13.62 18.72 25.47
CA VAL A 566 -14.56 19.21 26.51
C VAL A 566 -14.21 18.64 27.89
N SER A 567 -13.88 17.34 27.92
CA SER A 567 -13.43 16.62 29.10
C SER A 567 -12.50 15.45 28.69
N PRO A 568 -11.86 14.76 29.62
CA PRO A 568 -11.09 13.55 29.28
C PRO A 568 -11.91 12.48 28.56
N LYS A 569 -13.24 12.45 28.79
CA LYS A 569 -14.18 11.50 28.20
C LYS A 569 -14.85 11.99 26.92
N LEU A 570 -15.03 13.29 26.75
CA LEU A 570 -15.80 13.88 25.63
C LEU A 570 -14.91 14.80 24.79
N SER A 571 -14.79 14.46 23.52
CA SER A 571 -14.16 15.31 22.51
C SER A 571 -15.13 15.55 21.36
N LEU A 572 -15.19 16.76 20.87
CA LEU A 572 -16.04 17.20 19.76
C LEU A 572 -15.16 17.78 18.66
N ASN A 573 -15.54 17.55 17.42
CA ASN A 573 -14.91 18.20 16.25
C ASN A 573 -16.02 18.83 15.42
N ALA A 574 -15.85 20.11 15.11
CA ALA A 574 -16.77 20.86 14.27
C ALA A 574 -15.98 21.67 13.23
N GLY A 575 -16.43 21.66 12.00
CA GLY A 575 -15.77 22.41 10.94
C GLY A 575 -16.71 22.80 9.81
N VAL A 576 -16.33 23.87 9.15
CA VAL A 576 -17.02 24.42 7.97
C VAL A 576 -15.98 24.67 6.89
N ARG A 577 -16.31 24.25 5.67
CA ARG A 577 -15.62 24.59 4.44
C ARG A 577 -16.59 25.31 3.52
N TYR A 578 -16.20 26.42 2.97
CA TYR A 578 -16.96 27.12 1.94
C TYR A 578 -16.22 26.96 0.62
N SER A 579 -16.83 26.21 -0.30
CA SER A 579 -16.26 25.93 -1.62
C SER A 579 -16.88 26.83 -2.67
N LEU A 580 -16.04 27.38 -3.54
CA LEU A 580 -16.39 28.23 -4.68
C LEU A 580 -15.75 27.61 -5.93
N PHE A 581 -16.57 27.24 -6.89
CA PHE A 581 -16.13 26.67 -8.17
C PHE A 581 -16.62 27.57 -9.32
N ASN A 582 -15.68 28.04 -10.12
CA ASN A 582 -15.92 28.88 -11.28
C ASN A 582 -15.52 28.12 -12.53
N ALA A 583 -16.51 27.62 -13.32
CA ALA A 583 -16.26 27.13 -14.67
C ALA A 583 -15.90 28.34 -15.56
N MET A 584 -14.84 28.19 -16.39
CA MET A 584 -14.27 29.32 -17.16
C MET A 584 -14.13 28.95 -18.65
N GLY A 585 -14.10 30.01 -19.49
CA GLY A 585 -13.74 29.92 -20.90
C GLY A 585 -12.21 29.86 -21.17
N PRO A 586 -11.82 29.88 -22.44
CA PRO A 586 -12.66 30.01 -23.64
C PRO A 586 -13.44 28.72 -23.92
N ARG A 587 -14.72 28.86 -24.16
CA ARG A 587 -15.61 27.74 -24.49
C ARG A 587 -16.96 28.21 -25.00
N ASP A 588 -17.58 27.44 -25.89
CA ASP A 588 -18.96 27.57 -26.28
C ASP A 588 -19.84 26.66 -25.43
N TYR A 589 -21.04 27.14 -25.07
CA TYR A 589 -22.03 26.29 -24.41
C TYR A 589 -23.42 26.52 -24.96
N TYR A 590 -24.25 25.49 -24.90
CA TYR A 590 -25.60 25.53 -25.46
C TYR A 590 -26.63 25.87 -24.39
N LYS A 591 -27.57 26.75 -24.74
CA LYS A 591 -28.76 26.99 -23.96
C LYS A 591 -29.91 26.19 -24.56
N TYR A 592 -30.57 25.45 -23.70
CA TYR A 592 -31.69 24.60 -24.10
C TYR A 592 -33.01 25.26 -23.70
N GLN A 593 -34.10 24.89 -24.39
CA GLN A 593 -35.44 25.39 -24.08
C GLN A 593 -35.79 25.05 -22.63
N PRO A 594 -36.21 26.04 -21.82
CA PRO A 594 -36.56 25.84 -20.42
C PRO A 594 -37.61 24.74 -20.23
N GLY A 595 -37.37 23.84 -19.27
CA GLY A 595 -38.27 22.72 -18.99
C GLY A 595 -38.14 21.50 -19.92
N MET A 596 -37.39 21.59 -21.01
CA MET A 596 -37.10 20.44 -21.89
C MET A 596 -35.78 19.76 -21.54
N LEU A 597 -35.62 18.52 -21.98
CA LEU A 597 -34.35 17.82 -21.90
C LEU A 597 -33.38 18.36 -22.95
N PRO A 598 -32.07 18.39 -22.66
CA PRO A 598 -31.06 18.66 -23.66
C PRO A 598 -31.17 17.72 -24.87
N SER A 599 -31.34 18.29 -26.06
CA SER A 599 -31.33 17.61 -27.36
C SER A 599 -31.00 18.63 -28.42
N GLU A 600 -30.56 18.20 -29.59
CA GLU A 600 -30.30 19.11 -30.74
C GLU A 600 -31.50 20.00 -31.05
N SER A 601 -32.72 19.42 -31.04
CA SER A 601 -33.96 20.14 -31.35
C SER A 601 -34.39 21.15 -30.26
N THR A 602 -33.82 21.09 -29.05
CA THR A 602 -34.11 21.99 -27.93
C THR A 602 -33.05 23.06 -27.74
N ILE A 603 -32.02 23.14 -28.56
CA ILE A 603 -31.03 24.20 -28.55
C ILE A 603 -31.71 25.50 -29.00
N VAL A 604 -31.64 26.52 -28.12
CA VAL A 604 -32.23 27.86 -28.39
C VAL A 604 -31.12 28.84 -28.79
N ASP A 605 -29.94 28.72 -28.19
CA ASP A 605 -28.86 29.68 -28.36
C ASP A 605 -27.51 29.01 -28.12
N THR A 606 -26.45 29.42 -28.79
CA THR A 606 -25.08 29.04 -28.58
C THR A 606 -24.30 30.24 -28.07
N VAL A 607 -23.87 30.21 -26.86
CA VAL A 607 -23.11 31.29 -26.21
C VAL A 607 -21.63 31.05 -26.33
N GLN A 608 -20.93 31.93 -27.04
CA GLN A 608 -19.47 31.90 -27.16
C GLN A 608 -18.83 32.73 -26.06
N VAL A 609 -17.95 32.12 -25.28
CA VAL A 609 -17.21 32.82 -24.23
C VAL A 609 -15.73 32.84 -24.55
N SER A 610 -15.20 34.00 -24.83
CA SER A 610 -13.79 34.22 -25.11
C SER A 610 -12.96 34.49 -23.84
N GLY A 611 -11.72 33.95 -23.81
CA GLY A 611 -10.78 34.14 -22.69
C GLY A 611 -11.23 33.48 -21.38
N ASN A 612 -10.58 33.79 -20.30
CA ASN A 612 -10.81 33.17 -18.99
C ASN A 612 -12.01 33.77 -18.23
N LYS A 613 -13.10 34.09 -18.95
CA LYS A 613 -14.33 34.61 -18.30
C LYS A 613 -15.08 33.48 -17.59
N VAL A 614 -15.75 33.81 -16.50
CA VAL A 614 -16.56 32.85 -15.73
C VAL A 614 -17.87 32.60 -16.48
N LEU A 615 -18.13 31.30 -16.78
CA LEU A 615 -19.38 30.83 -17.37
C LEU A 615 -20.44 30.56 -16.30
N LYS A 616 -20.03 29.88 -15.23
CA LYS A 616 -20.90 29.44 -14.14
C LYS A 616 -20.15 29.43 -12.84
N THR A 617 -20.77 29.96 -11.79
CA THR A 617 -20.28 29.81 -10.42
C THR A 617 -21.18 28.84 -9.67
N CYS A 618 -20.57 27.83 -9.04
CA CYS A 618 -21.19 26.90 -8.10
C CYS A 618 -20.52 27.09 -6.74
N HIS A 619 -21.29 27.28 -5.68
CA HIS A 619 -20.72 27.51 -4.35
C HIS A 619 -21.59 26.95 -3.24
N GLY A 620 -21.08 26.91 -2.03
CA GLY A 620 -21.84 26.60 -0.84
C GLY A 620 -21.02 26.04 0.31
N PRO A 621 -21.62 26.01 1.49
CA PRO A 621 -20.98 25.47 2.69
C PRO A 621 -20.99 23.95 2.68
N GLU A 622 -19.97 23.39 3.33
CA GLU A 622 -19.82 21.98 3.66
C GLU A 622 -19.55 21.87 5.15
N PHE A 623 -20.33 21.04 5.85
CA PHE A 623 -20.28 20.89 7.29
C PHE A 623 -19.59 19.59 7.68
N ARG A 624 -18.79 19.63 8.72
CA ARG A 624 -18.07 18.50 9.32
C ARG A 624 -18.34 18.51 10.82
N LEU A 625 -18.97 17.48 11.33
CA LEU A 625 -19.29 17.34 12.74
C LEU A 625 -18.90 15.92 13.17
N SER A 626 -18.18 15.78 14.27
CA SER A 626 -17.95 14.49 14.88
C SER A 626 -17.77 14.63 16.39
N GLY A 627 -18.12 13.59 17.12
CA GLY A 627 -17.96 13.52 18.54
C GLY A 627 -17.54 12.14 18.99
N ARG A 628 -16.73 12.09 20.03
CA ARG A 628 -16.30 10.87 20.70
C ARG A 628 -16.63 10.96 22.18
N TYR A 629 -17.23 9.87 22.69
CA TYR A 629 -17.42 9.67 24.11
C TYR A 629 -16.69 8.39 24.56
N ALA A 630 -15.71 8.52 25.44
CA ALA A 630 -15.00 7.42 26.07
C ALA A 630 -15.67 7.04 27.39
N PHE A 631 -16.16 5.84 27.49
CA PHE A 631 -16.71 5.31 28.75
C PHE A 631 -15.57 5.02 29.73
N ASN A 632 -14.48 4.44 29.21
CA ASN A 632 -13.21 4.19 29.87
C ASN A 632 -12.07 4.29 28.85
N ASP A 633 -10.85 3.92 29.23
CA ASP A 633 -9.68 3.98 28.36
C ASP A 633 -9.74 2.94 27.21
N ASP A 634 -10.55 1.89 27.38
CA ASP A 634 -10.61 0.74 26.48
C ASP A 634 -11.82 0.77 25.54
N PHE A 635 -12.84 1.59 25.86
CA PHE A 635 -14.12 1.58 25.15
C PHE A 635 -14.61 2.99 24.82
N SER A 636 -14.91 3.23 23.53
CA SER A 636 -15.45 4.51 23.08
C SER A 636 -16.54 4.35 22.03
N VAL A 637 -17.39 5.35 21.95
CA VAL A 637 -18.44 5.50 20.92
C VAL A 637 -18.18 6.79 20.18
N LYS A 638 -18.31 6.75 18.84
CA LYS A 638 -18.15 7.92 17.98
C LYS A 638 -19.35 8.10 17.09
N LEU A 639 -19.65 9.35 16.76
CA LEU A 639 -20.67 9.75 15.81
C LEU A 639 -20.09 10.84 14.89
N GLY A 640 -20.40 10.76 13.60
CA GLY A 640 -19.92 11.73 12.62
C GLY A 640 -20.96 12.05 11.56
N PHE A 641 -21.01 13.31 11.16
CA PHE A 641 -21.85 13.83 10.07
C PHE A 641 -21.00 14.74 9.19
N ASN A 642 -21.08 14.53 7.87
CA ASN A 642 -20.39 15.40 6.91
C ASN A 642 -21.23 15.62 5.65
N THR A 643 -21.11 16.82 5.10
CA THR A 643 -21.63 17.18 3.78
C THR A 643 -20.48 17.48 2.83
N MET A 644 -20.62 17.15 1.56
CA MET A 644 -19.54 17.24 0.57
C MET A 644 -20.07 17.60 -0.81
N ARG A 645 -19.20 18.20 -1.65
CA ARG A 645 -19.47 18.55 -3.06
C ARG A 645 -18.35 18.04 -3.95
N GLN A 646 -18.70 17.71 -5.21
CA GLN A 646 -17.75 17.28 -6.21
C GLN A 646 -18.02 18.01 -7.53
N PHE A 647 -16.96 18.53 -8.14
CA PHE A 647 -17.04 19.38 -9.32
C PHE A 647 -16.36 18.78 -10.56
N ILE A 648 -15.61 17.69 -10.39
CA ILE A 648 -14.97 16.95 -11.48
C ILE A 648 -15.49 15.51 -11.47
N HIS A 649 -15.87 15.00 -12.63
CA HIS A 649 -16.58 13.73 -12.78
C HIS A 649 -15.86 12.84 -13.79
N LYS A 650 -15.83 11.53 -13.52
CA LYS A 650 -15.38 10.54 -14.48
C LYS A 650 -16.47 10.30 -15.51
N VAL A 651 -16.09 10.32 -16.78
CA VAL A 651 -16.95 10.00 -17.91
C VAL A 651 -16.70 8.58 -18.33
N SER A 652 -17.52 7.67 -17.86
CA SER A 652 -17.40 6.25 -18.15
C SER A 652 -18.74 5.55 -17.94
N ASN A 653 -19.06 4.61 -18.80
CA ASN A 653 -20.24 3.76 -18.67
C ASN A 653 -19.95 2.45 -17.92
N THR A 654 -18.75 2.32 -17.33
CA THR A 654 -18.33 1.15 -16.57
C THR A 654 -17.97 1.52 -15.13
N SER A 655 -18.23 0.64 -14.20
CA SER A 655 -17.80 0.80 -12.81
C SER A 655 -16.29 0.56 -12.61
N ILE A 656 -15.67 -0.10 -13.57
CA ILE A 656 -14.23 -0.36 -13.57
C ILE A 656 -13.55 0.93 -14.01
N MET A 657 -12.71 1.48 -13.14
CA MET A 657 -11.86 2.60 -13.50
C MET A 657 -10.79 2.12 -14.47
N SER A 658 -10.75 2.73 -15.64
CA SER A 658 -9.78 2.44 -16.70
C SER A 658 -8.95 3.68 -17.00
N PRO A 659 -7.70 3.54 -17.47
CA PRO A 659 -6.95 4.67 -18.00
C PRO A 659 -7.65 5.37 -19.18
N THR A 660 -8.52 4.65 -19.89
CA THR A 660 -9.31 5.19 -21.02
C THR A 660 -10.47 6.08 -20.59
N ASP A 661 -10.79 6.15 -19.28
CA ASP A 661 -11.87 7.00 -18.79
C ASP A 661 -11.46 8.47 -18.91
N THR A 662 -12.33 9.29 -19.47
CA THR A 662 -12.13 10.74 -19.55
C THR A 662 -12.74 11.44 -18.34
N TRP A 663 -12.41 12.72 -18.17
CA TRP A 663 -12.87 13.52 -17.06
C TRP A 663 -13.57 14.79 -17.55
N LYS A 664 -14.59 15.21 -16.85
CA LYS A 664 -15.42 16.37 -17.15
C LYS A 664 -15.64 17.23 -15.93
N LEU A 665 -15.49 18.54 -16.07
CA LEU A 665 -15.83 19.51 -15.02
C LEU A 665 -17.33 19.83 -15.04
N SER A 666 -17.86 20.19 -13.86
CA SER A 666 -19.17 20.81 -13.77
C SER A 666 -19.18 22.13 -14.53
N ASP A 667 -20.26 22.38 -15.25
CA ASP A 667 -20.43 23.58 -16.05
C ASP A 667 -21.89 24.10 -16.00
N VAL A 668 -22.31 24.80 -17.04
CA VAL A 668 -23.67 25.35 -17.15
C VAL A 668 -24.72 24.22 -17.19
N ASN A 669 -24.39 23.12 -17.89
CA ASN A 669 -25.30 22.01 -18.19
C ASN A 669 -25.05 20.78 -17.29
N ILE A 670 -23.85 20.63 -16.75
CA ILE A 670 -23.45 19.50 -15.86
C ILE A 670 -23.35 20.00 -14.44
N LYS A 671 -24.26 19.52 -13.58
CA LYS A 671 -24.35 19.93 -12.18
C LYS A 671 -23.28 19.27 -11.32
N PRO A 672 -22.79 19.97 -10.25
CA PRO A 672 -21.94 19.34 -9.24
C PRO A 672 -22.71 18.28 -8.46
N GLN A 673 -22.05 17.15 -8.20
CA GLN A 673 -22.59 16.14 -7.30
C GLN A 673 -22.53 16.63 -5.85
N GLN A 674 -23.52 16.24 -5.06
CA GLN A 674 -23.61 16.59 -3.64
C GLN A 674 -23.89 15.33 -2.82
N GLY A 675 -23.30 15.23 -1.65
CA GLY A 675 -23.55 14.12 -0.74
C GLY A 675 -23.52 14.53 0.72
N TRP A 676 -24.22 13.78 1.55
CA TRP A 676 -24.04 13.81 2.98
C TRP A 676 -23.98 12.40 3.53
N GLN A 677 -23.27 12.25 4.64
CA GLN A 677 -23.07 10.99 5.30
C GLN A 677 -23.22 11.16 6.81
N LEU A 678 -24.00 10.27 7.41
CA LEU A 678 -24.06 10.04 8.85
C LEU A 678 -23.41 8.69 9.13
N ALA A 679 -22.52 8.64 10.12
CA ALA A 679 -21.87 7.39 10.52
C ALA A 679 -21.71 7.35 12.03
N GLY A 680 -21.75 6.14 12.60
CA GLY A 680 -21.51 5.91 14.03
C GLY A 680 -20.68 4.64 14.22
N GLY A 681 -19.92 4.57 15.29
CA GLY A 681 -19.06 3.43 15.56
C GLY A 681 -18.78 3.20 17.02
N VAL A 682 -18.52 1.95 17.34
CA VAL A 682 -18.15 1.47 18.66
C VAL A 682 -16.76 0.85 18.56
N TYR A 683 -15.87 1.21 19.48
CA TYR A 683 -14.48 0.79 19.48
C TYR A 683 -14.12 0.24 20.84
N TYR A 684 -13.53 -0.93 20.82
CA TYR A 684 -13.09 -1.63 22.03
C TYR A 684 -11.72 -2.25 21.80
N HIS A 685 -10.83 -2.10 22.75
CA HIS A 685 -9.61 -2.89 22.83
C HIS A 685 -9.55 -3.64 24.17
N THR A 686 -8.91 -4.80 24.16
CA THR A 686 -8.76 -5.57 25.38
C THR A 686 -7.75 -4.90 26.30
N PRO A 687 -7.91 -5.00 27.65
CA PRO A 687 -7.01 -4.35 28.60
C PRO A 687 -5.53 -4.77 28.50
N ASP A 688 -5.27 -5.93 27.89
CA ASP A 688 -3.92 -6.46 27.60
C ASP A 688 -3.34 -5.93 26.27
N ASP A 689 -4.04 -5.03 25.57
CA ASP A 689 -3.70 -4.48 24.24
C ASP A 689 -3.47 -5.55 23.16
N VAL A 690 -4.07 -6.74 23.29
CA VAL A 690 -3.89 -7.85 22.33
C VAL A 690 -4.85 -7.78 21.17
N TRP A 691 -6.11 -7.40 21.44
CA TRP A 691 -7.18 -7.37 20.45
C TRP A 691 -7.86 -6.02 20.37
N GLU A 692 -8.16 -5.58 19.17
CA GLU A 692 -8.92 -4.39 18.85
C GLU A 692 -10.18 -4.80 18.07
N PHE A 693 -11.32 -4.22 18.43
CA PHE A 693 -12.61 -4.48 17.82
C PHE A 693 -13.21 -3.14 17.40
N SER A 694 -13.73 -3.07 16.19
CA SER A 694 -14.54 -1.94 15.75
C SER A 694 -15.80 -2.42 15.05
N LEU A 695 -16.90 -1.74 15.32
CA LEU A 695 -18.17 -1.91 14.64
C LEU A 695 -18.67 -0.55 14.22
N GLU A 696 -18.74 -0.32 12.91
CA GLU A 696 -19.18 0.95 12.35
C GLU A 696 -20.42 0.76 11.48
N GLY A 697 -21.35 1.73 11.54
CA GLY A 697 -22.50 1.79 10.66
C GLY A 697 -22.56 3.14 9.95
N TYR A 698 -23.05 3.18 8.72
CA TYR A 698 -23.18 4.43 7.97
C TYR A 698 -24.44 4.45 7.10
N TYR A 699 -24.91 5.67 6.85
CA TYR A 699 -25.91 5.99 5.85
C TYR A 699 -25.44 7.22 5.06
N LYS A 700 -25.47 7.12 3.73
CA LYS A 700 -25.05 8.18 2.79
C LYS A 700 -26.20 8.46 1.83
N LYS A 701 -26.44 9.73 1.52
CA LYS A 701 -27.34 10.18 0.47
C LYS A 701 -26.58 11.01 -0.55
N MET A 702 -26.86 10.78 -1.83
CA MET A 702 -26.24 11.45 -2.97
C MET A 702 -27.32 12.14 -3.80
N LYS A 703 -27.01 13.32 -4.28
CA LYS A 703 -27.89 14.12 -5.14
C LYS A 703 -27.10 14.58 -6.36
N ASP A 704 -27.80 14.69 -7.50
CA ASP A 704 -27.22 15.03 -8.79
C ASP A 704 -26.03 14.10 -9.16
N TYR A 705 -26.15 12.80 -8.77
CA TYR A 705 -25.17 11.78 -9.16
C TYR A 705 -25.21 11.61 -10.66
N LEU A 706 -24.03 11.65 -11.30
CA LEU A 706 -23.88 11.54 -12.74
C LEU A 706 -24.01 10.11 -13.20
N ASP A 707 -25.01 9.80 -14.03
CA ASP A 707 -25.20 8.54 -14.71
C ASP A 707 -25.50 8.81 -16.20
N TYR A 708 -25.63 7.80 -17.02
CA TYR A 708 -25.77 7.91 -18.45
C TYR A 708 -26.99 7.15 -18.94
N ARG A 709 -27.65 7.63 -19.99
CA ARG A 709 -28.73 6.88 -20.64
C ARG A 709 -28.19 5.64 -21.39
N SER A 710 -29.05 4.67 -21.63
CA SER A 710 -28.70 3.50 -22.42
C SER A 710 -28.30 3.92 -23.84
N GLY A 711 -27.18 3.39 -24.33
CA GLY A 711 -26.63 3.76 -25.62
C GLY A 711 -25.94 5.12 -25.70
N ALA A 712 -25.60 5.73 -24.53
CA ALA A 712 -24.84 6.97 -24.50
C ALA A 712 -23.49 6.85 -25.20
N LYS A 713 -23.19 7.85 -26.03
CA LYS A 713 -21.87 8.01 -26.65
C LYS A 713 -21.04 8.88 -25.71
N LEU A 714 -20.02 8.33 -25.07
CA LEU A 714 -19.23 9.04 -24.08
C LEU A 714 -17.89 9.52 -24.61
N LEU A 715 -17.33 8.84 -25.58
CA LEU A 715 -16.05 9.16 -26.18
C LEU A 715 -16.25 10.11 -27.36
N MET A 716 -15.43 11.18 -27.43
CA MET A 716 -15.50 12.21 -28.48
C MET A 716 -16.93 12.72 -28.71
N ASN A 717 -17.63 13.03 -27.62
CA ASN A 717 -18.99 13.56 -27.65
C ASN A 717 -19.01 15.06 -27.34
N HIS A 718 -19.32 15.87 -28.38
CA HIS A 718 -19.44 17.34 -28.27
C HIS A 718 -20.66 17.79 -27.46
N HIS A 719 -21.66 16.91 -27.30
CA HIS A 719 -22.91 17.16 -26.58
C HIS A 719 -23.13 16.18 -25.44
N LEU A 720 -22.10 15.96 -24.60
CA LEU A 720 -22.13 15.00 -23.49
C LEU A 720 -23.34 15.23 -22.57
N GLU A 721 -23.75 16.50 -22.38
CA GLU A 721 -24.90 16.88 -21.55
C GLU A 721 -26.24 16.30 -22.05
N MET A 722 -26.34 15.90 -23.35
CA MET A 722 -27.51 15.21 -23.86
C MET A 722 -27.57 13.75 -23.47
N ASP A 723 -26.44 13.14 -23.14
CA ASP A 723 -26.30 11.74 -22.76
C ASP A 723 -26.22 11.49 -21.25
N VAL A 724 -26.01 12.57 -20.49
CA VAL A 724 -25.95 12.54 -19.03
C VAL A 724 -27.35 12.57 -18.43
N ILE A 725 -27.54 11.75 -17.40
CA ILE A 725 -28.71 11.78 -16.56
C ILE A 725 -28.29 12.07 -15.10
N ASN A 726 -29.02 12.99 -14.45
CA ASN A 726 -28.83 13.23 -13.03
C ASN A 726 -29.71 12.24 -12.23
N THR A 727 -29.08 11.49 -11.34
CA THR A 727 -29.77 10.53 -10.48
C THR A 727 -29.64 10.94 -9.02
N GLU A 728 -30.51 10.44 -8.19
CA GLU A 728 -30.35 10.45 -6.74
C GLU A 728 -29.89 9.07 -6.27
N GLY A 729 -29.10 9.03 -5.20
CA GLY A 729 -28.60 7.77 -4.66
C GLY A 729 -28.62 7.71 -3.14
N TYR A 730 -28.60 6.50 -2.62
CA TYR A 730 -28.32 6.24 -1.23
C TYR A 730 -27.46 5.00 -1.06
N ALA A 731 -26.66 4.99 0.01
CA ALA A 731 -25.89 3.84 0.42
C ALA A 731 -25.96 3.67 1.93
N TYR A 732 -25.93 2.42 2.38
CA TYR A 732 -25.83 2.08 3.80
C TYR A 732 -25.01 0.83 4.01
N GLY A 733 -24.43 0.67 5.19
CA GLY A 733 -23.68 -0.52 5.52
C GLY A 733 -23.26 -0.58 6.97
N VAL A 734 -22.80 -1.78 7.34
CA VAL A 734 -22.22 -2.12 8.63
C VAL A 734 -20.87 -2.77 8.38
N GLU A 735 -19.86 -2.32 9.10
CA GLU A 735 -18.47 -2.75 9.01
C GLU A 735 -18.05 -3.32 10.37
N LEU A 736 -17.57 -4.55 10.41
CA LEU A 736 -16.98 -5.19 11.58
C LEU A 736 -15.51 -5.46 11.31
N GLU A 737 -14.64 -5.08 12.22
CA GLU A 737 -13.21 -5.40 12.16
C GLU A 737 -12.76 -5.99 13.50
N VAL A 738 -11.93 -7.02 13.41
CA VAL A 738 -11.19 -7.61 14.52
C VAL A 738 -9.73 -7.59 14.16
N LYS A 739 -8.91 -6.88 14.93
CA LYS A 739 -7.50 -6.66 14.67
C LYS A 739 -6.64 -7.15 15.82
N LYS A 740 -5.54 -7.79 15.48
CA LYS A 740 -4.50 -8.20 16.42
C LYS A 740 -3.18 -7.58 15.96
N PRO A 741 -2.82 -6.39 16.48
CA PRO A 741 -1.68 -5.63 15.97
C PRO A 741 -0.32 -6.25 16.31
N HIS A 742 -0.23 -7.04 17.39
CA HIS A 742 1.03 -7.52 17.95
C HIS A 742 1.06 -9.02 18.16
N GLY A 743 2.28 -9.57 18.39
CA GLY A 743 2.53 -10.98 18.71
C GLY A 743 3.03 -11.79 17.50
N LYS A 744 3.19 -13.12 17.73
CA LYS A 744 3.60 -14.04 16.65
C LYS A 744 2.58 -14.11 15.52
N LEU A 745 1.30 -14.15 15.86
CA LEU A 745 0.18 -13.98 14.94
C LEU A 745 -0.29 -12.53 15.05
N ASN A 746 -0.26 -11.80 13.96
CA ASN A 746 -0.78 -10.43 13.83
C ASN A 746 -1.54 -10.28 12.51
N GLY A 747 -2.43 -9.29 12.44
CA GLY A 747 -3.27 -9.06 11.28
C GLY A 747 -4.68 -8.64 11.66
N TRP A 748 -5.62 -8.75 10.73
CA TRP A 748 -7.04 -8.42 10.95
C TRP A 748 -7.96 -9.28 10.11
N ALA A 749 -9.20 -9.36 10.56
CA ALA A 749 -10.33 -9.88 9.80
C ALA A 749 -11.42 -8.81 9.76
N SER A 750 -12.00 -8.58 8.60
CA SER A 750 -13.09 -7.63 8.45
C SER A 750 -14.26 -8.23 7.66
N TYR A 751 -15.45 -7.81 8.02
CA TYR A 751 -16.69 -8.14 7.31
C TYR A 751 -17.50 -6.87 7.11
N THR A 752 -17.94 -6.65 5.87
CA THR A 752 -18.80 -5.53 5.50
C THR A 752 -20.07 -6.03 4.85
N TYR A 753 -21.21 -5.64 5.38
CA TYR A 753 -22.48 -5.67 4.68
C TYR A 753 -22.83 -4.27 4.21
N SER A 754 -23.05 -4.08 2.91
CA SER A 754 -23.45 -2.76 2.40
C SER A 754 -24.23 -2.84 1.10
N ARG A 755 -25.11 -1.86 0.89
CA ARG A 755 -25.91 -1.70 -0.33
C ARG A 755 -25.82 -0.27 -0.85
N THR A 756 -25.89 -0.14 -2.17
CA THR A 756 -25.90 1.16 -2.85
C THR A 756 -26.89 1.15 -4.00
N PHE A 757 -27.77 2.13 -4.02
CA PHE A 757 -28.84 2.25 -5.02
C PHE A 757 -28.87 3.63 -5.64
N LEU A 758 -29.27 3.65 -6.91
CA LEU A 758 -29.55 4.86 -7.69
C LEU A 758 -30.98 4.85 -8.18
N ARG A 759 -31.51 6.04 -8.45
CA ARG A 759 -32.83 6.23 -9.05
C ARG A 759 -32.80 7.47 -9.94
N GLN A 760 -33.36 7.33 -11.14
CA GLN A 760 -33.64 8.46 -12.00
C GLN A 760 -35.00 9.05 -11.64
N ASN A 761 -35.01 10.29 -11.16
CA ASN A 761 -36.21 10.98 -10.70
C ASN A 761 -36.48 12.29 -11.44
N ASP A 762 -36.18 12.34 -12.74
CA ASP A 762 -36.44 13.51 -13.58
C ASP A 762 -37.83 13.38 -14.25
N LYS A 763 -38.77 14.21 -13.82
CA LYS A 763 -40.15 14.20 -14.33
C LYS A 763 -40.28 14.55 -15.81
N ARG A 764 -39.26 15.11 -16.44
CA ARG A 764 -39.22 15.41 -17.86
C ARG A 764 -39.01 14.17 -18.73
N ILE A 765 -38.57 13.10 -18.14
CA ILE A 765 -38.24 11.84 -18.83
C ILE A 765 -39.47 10.92 -18.81
N ALA A 766 -40.04 10.67 -19.98
CA ALA A 766 -41.24 9.84 -20.12
C ALA A 766 -41.00 8.38 -19.76
N ARG A 767 -39.78 7.87 -19.98
CA ARG A 767 -39.35 6.50 -19.64
C ARG A 767 -38.02 6.55 -18.90
N PRO A 768 -38.09 6.76 -17.57
CA PRO A 768 -36.86 6.77 -16.75
C PRO A 768 -36.25 5.37 -16.69
N VAL A 769 -34.95 5.32 -16.33
CA VAL A 769 -34.25 4.05 -16.11
C VAL A 769 -35.02 3.19 -15.11
N ASN A 770 -35.23 1.92 -15.44
CA ASN A 770 -35.99 0.95 -14.64
C ASN A 770 -37.38 1.49 -14.20
N ASN A 771 -38.06 2.22 -15.09
CA ASN A 771 -39.36 2.86 -14.82
C ASN A 771 -39.38 3.82 -13.61
N GLY A 772 -38.21 4.32 -13.20
CA GLY A 772 -38.04 5.19 -12.03
C GLY A 772 -37.91 4.47 -10.69
N ASP A 773 -37.76 3.16 -10.72
CA ASP A 773 -37.48 2.35 -9.52
C ASP A 773 -35.99 2.43 -9.12
N TRP A 774 -35.74 2.10 -7.86
CA TRP A 774 -34.38 2.01 -7.34
C TRP A 774 -33.65 0.79 -7.91
N TYR A 775 -32.45 0.99 -8.46
CA TYR A 775 -31.58 -0.07 -8.96
C TYR A 775 -30.20 -0.02 -8.30
N PRO A 776 -29.57 -1.18 -8.08
CA PRO A 776 -28.25 -1.23 -7.48
C PRO A 776 -27.20 -0.62 -8.43
N THR A 777 -26.17 0.03 -7.86
CA THR A 777 -25.01 0.47 -8.65
C THR A 777 -24.21 -0.73 -9.16
N GLU A 778 -23.44 -0.55 -10.22
CA GLU A 778 -22.61 -1.62 -10.79
C GLU A 778 -21.52 -2.14 -9.83
N TYR A 779 -21.18 -1.38 -8.78
CA TYR A 779 -20.23 -1.75 -7.74
C TYR A 779 -20.89 -2.20 -6.42
N ASP A 780 -22.21 -2.41 -6.42
CA ASP A 780 -22.95 -2.92 -5.27
C ASP A 780 -22.61 -4.39 -4.99
N LYS A 781 -21.86 -4.65 -3.93
CA LYS A 781 -21.48 -5.97 -3.44
C LYS A 781 -21.97 -6.11 -2.01
N PRO A 782 -23.09 -6.82 -1.77
CA PRO A 782 -23.69 -6.90 -0.42
C PRO A 782 -22.74 -7.40 0.65
N HIS A 783 -22.03 -8.48 0.41
CA HIS A 783 -21.14 -9.11 1.37
C HIS A 783 -19.71 -9.00 0.91
N ASP A 784 -18.82 -8.61 1.82
CA ASP A 784 -17.39 -8.48 1.60
C ASP A 784 -16.65 -8.94 2.87
N PHE A 785 -15.87 -9.99 2.76
CA PHE A 785 -15.04 -10.54 3.84
C PHE A 785 -13.59 -10.51 3.46
N LYS A 786 -12.75 -10.02 4.37
CA LYS A 786 -11.31 -9.94 4.18
C LYS A 786 -10.58 -10.43 5.41
N PHE A 787 -9.53 -11.17 5.17
CA PHE A 787 -8.61 -11.62 6.21
C PHE A 787 -7.17 -11.36 5.77
N VAL A 788 -6.41 -10.70 6.61
CA VAL A 788 -4.96 -10.50 6.46
C VAL A 788 -4.29 -11.00 7.72
N GLY A 789 -3.50 -12.05 7.58
CA GLY A 789 -2.80 -12.66 8.71
C GLY A 789 -1.32 -12.85 8.41
N ASN A 790 -0.48 -12.56 9.40
CA ASN A 790 0.95 -12.80 9.35
C ASN A 790 1.37 -13.58 10.58
N TYR A 791 2.00 -14.73 10.38
CA TYR A 791 2.51 -15.59 11.45
C TYR A 791 4.04 -15.64 11.42
N LYS A 792 4.65 -15.15 12.50
CA LYS A 792 6.10 -15.16 12.70
C LYS A 792 6.53 -16.45 13.42
N PHE A 793 7.07 -17.41 12.66
CA PHE A 793 7.64 -18.64 13.22
C PHE A 793 8.83 -18.31 14.10
N THR A 794 9.72 -17.49 13.57
CA THR A 794 10.92 -16.98 14.23
C THR A 794 11.09 -15.51 13.85
N ARG A 795 12.19 -14.91 14.26
CA ARG A 795 12.59 -13.56 13.85
C ARG A 795 12.93 -13.44 12.37
N ARG A 796 13.25 -14.57 11.72
CA ARG A 796 13.68 -14.63 10.33
C ARG A 796 12.59 -15.12 9.38
N TYR A 797 11.66 -15.90 9.87
CA TYR A 797 10.69 -16.59 9.02
C TYR A 797 9.28 -16.16 9.39
N SER A 798 8.57 -15.66 8.41
CA SER A 798 7.15 -15.34 8.56
C SER A 798 6.34 -15.83 7.36
N LEU A 799 5.09 -16.19 7.63
CA LEU A 799 4.09 -16.59 6.65
C LEU A 799 2.97 -15.58 6.68
N SER A 800 2.62 -15.03 5.54
CA SER A 800 1.51 -14.11 5.39
C SER A 800 0.43 -14.71 4.49
N LEU A 801 -0.82 -14.58 4.91
CA LEU A 801 -2.00 -15.06 4.21
C LEU A 801 -2.98 -13.91 4.05
N ASN A 802 -3.48 -13.74 2.82
CA ASN A 802 -4.57 -12.82 2.50
C ASN A 802 -5.73 -13.63 1.90
N VAL A 803 -6.96 -13.38 2.39
CA VAL A 803 -8.18 -13.95 1.84
C VAL A 803 -9.16 -12.82 1.55
N ASP A 804 -9.71 -12.82 0.35
CA ASP A 804 -10.69 -11.82 -0.11
C ASP A 804 -11.89 -12.56 -0.72
N TYR A 805 -13.06 -12.36 -0.14
CA TYR A 805 -14.34 -12.85 -0.65
C TYR A 805 -15.32 -11.70 -0.78
N SER A 806 -15.97 -11.59 -1.93
CA SER A 806 -17.09 -10.66 -2.10
C SER A 806 -18.17 -11.25 -3.01
N THR A 807 -19.42 -10.88 -2.73
CA THR A 807 -20.53 -11.19 -3.64
C THR A 807 -20.34 -10.54 -5.01
N GLY A 808 -20.86 -11.17 -6.04
CA GLY A 808 -20.79 -10.69 -7.42
C GLY A 808 -21.44 -9.31 -7.59
N ARG A 809 -20.82 -8.47 -8.41
CA ARG A 809 -21.37 -7.15 -8.74
C ARG A 809 -22.52 -7.24 -9.71
N PRO A 810 -23.45 -6.26 -9.73
CA PRO A 810 -24.54 -6.20 -10.69
C PRO A 810 -24.05 -6.00 -12.14
N THR A 811 -24.86 -6.46 -13.06
CA THR A 811 -24.65 -6.28 -14.50
C THR A 811 -25.98 -6.23 -15.24
N THR A 812 -26.00 -5.54 -16.37
CA THR A 812 -27.12 -5.50 -17.30
C THR A 812 -26.91 -6.53 -18.39
N VAL A 813 -27.91 -7.32 -18.70
CA VAL A 813 -27.84 -8.42 -19.66
C VAL A 813 -28.67 -8.08 -20.89
N PRO A 814 -28.21 -8.34 -22.12
CA PRO A 814 -29.04 -8.21 -23.29
C PRO A 814 -30.16 -9.27 -23.27
N ALA A 815 -31.41 -8.83 -23.47
CA ALA A 815 -32.59 -9.70 -23.49
C ALA A 815 -32.92 -10.19 -24.91
N GLY A 816 -32.51 -9.44 -25.91
CA GLY A 816 -32.80 -9.79 -27.33
C GLY A 816 -32.28 -8.75 -28.30
N GLN A 817 -32.54 -8.97 -29.56
CA GLN A 817 -32.30 -8.02 -30.63
C GLN A 817 -33.55 -7.77 -31.45
N TYR A 818 -33.71 -6.55 -31.92
CA TYR A 818 -34.73 -6.18 -32.90
C TYR A 818 -34.07 -5.36 -34.04
N TYR A 819 -34.64 -5.44 -35.19
CA TYR A 819 -34.18 -4.65 -36.33
C TYR A 819 -34.92 -3.31 -36.35
N ASP A 820 -34.15 -2.24 -36.21
CA ASP A 820 -34.70 -0.88 -36.34
C ASP A 820 -34.70 -0.47 -37.83
N GLN A 821 -35.90 -0.36 -38.40
CA GLN A 821 -36.08 -0.01 -39.82
C GLN A 821 -35.61 1.40 -40.14
N LYS A 822 -35.65 2.34 -39.17
CA LYS A 822 -35.21 3.72 -39.37
C LYS A 822 -33.69 3.84 -39.40
N LEU A 823 -33.02 3.07 -38.59
CA LEU A 823 -31.55 3.03 -38.52
C LEU A 823 -30.94 2.02 -39.48
N GLY A 824 -31.75 1.14 -40.07
CA GLY A 824 -31.25 0.09 -40.95
C GLY A 824 -30.33 -0.92 -40.28
N ALA A 825 -30.38 -1.04 -38.93
CA ALA A 825 -29.46 -1.83 -38.17
C ALA A 825 -30.16 -2.65 -37.05
N ALA A 826 -29.55 -3.75 -36.68
CA ALA A 826 -29.98 -4.52 -35.53
C ALA A 826 -29.63 -3.78 -34.23
N GLN A 827 -30.63 -3.59 -33.37
CA GLN A 827 -30.49 -2.97 -32.07
C GLN A 827 -30.62 -4.02 -30.96
N THR A 828 -29.75 -3.92 -29.93
CA THR A 828 -29.83 -4.81 -28.79
C THR A 828 -30.78 -4.25 -27.73
N PHE A 829 -31.73 -5.06 -27.30
CA PHE A 829 -32.63 -4.75 -26.20
C PHE A 829 -32.06 -5.34 -24.90
N TYR A 830 -31.96 -4.52 -23.87
CA TYR A 830 -31.41 -4.91 -22.60
C TYR A 830 -32.51 -5.10 -21.55
N THR A 831 -32.24 -5.97 -20.56
CA THR A 831 -33.03 -6.08 -19.32
C THR A 831 -32.95 -4.79 -18.50
N ASP A 832 -33.69 -4.72 -17.42
CA ASP A 832 -33.55 -3.65 -16.43
C ASP A 832 -32.09 -3.49 -16.01
N ARG A 833 -31.65 -2.23 -15.82
CA ARG A 833 -30.28 -1.90 -15.48
C ARG A 833 -29.88 -2.60 -14.19
N ASN A 834 -28.74 -3.29 -14.23
CA ASN A 834 -28.13 -3.94 -13.07
C ASN A 834 -29.01 -4.98 -12.37
N SER A 835 -29.88 -5.65 -13.13
CA SER A 835 -30.85 -6.66 -12.62
C SER A 835 -30.24 -8.04 -12.39
N TYR A 836 -29.06 -8.33 -12.95
CA TYR A 836 -28.35 -9.59 -12.76
C TYR A 836 -27.02 -9.36 -12.04
N ARG A 837 -26.41 -10.47 -11.54
CA ARG A 837 -25.09 -10.41 -10.88
C ARG A 837 -24.12 -11.38 -11.54
N ILE A 838 -22.86 -10.96 -11.66
CA ILE A 838 -21.76 -11.86 -12.01
C ILE A 838 -21.46 -12.80 -10.84
N PRO A 839 -20.77 -13.94 -11.07
CA PRO A 839 -20.35 -14.84 -9.99
C PRO A 839 -19.53 -14.15 -8.88
N ASP A 840 -19.63 -14.69 -7.68
CA ASP A 840 -18.89 -14.22 -6.52
C ASP A 840 -17.38 -14.29 -6.72
N TYR A 841 -16.70 -13.33 -6.16
CA TYR A 841 -15.24 -13.22 -6.15
C TYR A 841 -14.65 -13.94 -4.94
N PHE A 842 -13.59 -14.69 -5.15
CA PHE A 842 -12.78 -15.28 -4.09
C PHE A 842 -11.32 -15.36 -4.50
N ARG A 843 -10.42 -14.89 -3.65
CA ARG A 843 -8.98 -14.99 -3.84
C ARG A 843 -8.28 -15.30 -2.53
N MET A 844 -7.22 -16.08 -2.63
CA MET A 844 -6.31 -16.38 -1.54
C MET A 844 -4.88 -16.19 -2.02
N ASP A 845 -4.10 -15.39 -1.30
CA ASP A 845 -2.69 -15.13 -1.58
C ASP A 845 -1.85 -15.58 -0.40
N LEU A 846 -0.73 -16.22 -0.67
CA LEU A 846 0.19 -16.75 0.33
C LEU A 846 1.59 -16.24 0.05
N SER A 847 2.30 -15.75 1.07
CA SER A 847 3.72 -15.42 0.94
C SER A 847 4.52 -15.88 2.15
N PHE A 848 5.74 -16.33 1.89
CA PHE A 848 6.72 -16.68 2.89
C PHE A 848 7.89 -15.72 2.78
N ASN A 849 8.23 -15.09 3.91
CA ASN A 849 9.29 -14.08 3.98
C ASN A 849 10.45 -14.61 4.82
N VAL A 850 11.65 -14.45 4.29
CA VAL A 850 12.91 -14.82 4.94
C VAL A 850 13.73 -13.54 5.11
N GLU A 851 13.96 -13.13 6.35
CA GLU A 851 14.88 -12.04 6.67
C GLU A 851 16.26 -12.61 6.99
N ALA A 852 17.26 -12.16 6.26
CA ALA A 852 18.62 -12.62 6.49
C ALA A 852 19.25 -11.93 7.69
N ASN A 853 20.36 -12.46 8.10
CA ASN A 853 21.22 -12.20 9.24
C ASN A 853 21.04 -10.85 9.99
N HIS A 854 20.83 -10.99 11.30
CA HIS A 854 20.77 -9.88 12.27
C HIS A 854 22.15 -9.59 12.92
N HIS A 855 23.26 -9.87 12.27
CA HIS A 855 24.57 -9.54 12.82
C HIS A 855 24.94 -8.09 12.60
N LEU A 856 25.37 -7.44 13.66
CA LEU A 856 25.80 -6.03 13.75
C LEU A 856 26.90 -5.62 12.74
N THR A 857 27.67 -6.57 12.31
CA THR A 857 28.87 -6.33 11.47
C THR A 857 28.62 -6.32 9.97
N LEU A 858 27.39 -6.62 9.52
CA LEU A 858 27.08 -6.62 8.09
C LEU A 858 26.58 -5.24 7.65
N ALA A 859 27.29 -4.65 6.71
CA ALA A 859 26.91 -3.39 6.07
C ALA A 859 25.60 -3.49 5.26
N THR A 860 25.12 -4.72 5.00
CA THR A 860 23.94 -4.98 4.17
C THR A 860 22.96 -5.91 4.86
N HIS A 861 21.66 -5.63 4.69
CA HIS A 861 20.56 -6.49 5.14
C HIS A 861 19.79 -6.97 3.94
N SER A 862 19.62 -8.29 3.79
CA SER A 862 18.86 -8.83 2.67
C SER A 862 17.61 -9.57 3.16
N SER A 863 16.57 -9.60 2.33
CA SER A 863 15.37 -10.38 2.55
C SER A 863 14.91 -11.03 1.25
N ILE A 864 14.31 -12.22 1.37
CA ILE A 864 13.69 -12.91 0.26
C ILE A 864 12.23 -13.12 0.61
N SER A 865 11.36 -12.76 -0.32
CA SER A 865 9.93 -13.05 -0.24
C SER A 865 9.56 -13.94 -1.42
N PHE A 866 8.88 -15.04 -1.17
CA PHE A 866 8.33 -15.89 -2.22
C PHE A 866 6.91 -16.32 -1.86
N GLY A 867 6.08 -16.49 -2.86
CA GLY A 867 4.68 -16.80 -2.60
C GLY A 867 3.91 -17.11 -3.87
N ILE A 868 2.61 -17.21 -3.68
CA ILE A 868 1.66 -17.52 -4.75
C ILE A 868 0.49 -16.54 -4.65
N TYR A 869 0.27 -15.78 -5.70
CA TYR A 869 -0.92 -14.97 -5.91
C TYR A 869 -2.02 -15.87 -6.49
N ASN A 870 -3.26 -15.74 -6.03
CA ASN A 870 -4.40 -16.58 -6.38
C ASN A 870 -4.11 -18.08 -6.19
N LEU A 871 -3.75 -18.48 -4.97
CA LEU A 871 -3.38 -19.85 -4.59
C LEU A 871 -4.39 -20.90 -5.04
N THR A 872 -5.68 -20.56 -5.03
CA THR A 872 -6.77 -21.46 -5.42
C THR A 872 -6.91 -21.63 -6.93
N GLY A 873 -6.27 -20.80 -7.74
CA GLY A 873 -6.40 -20.81 -9.21
C GLY A 873 -7.82 -20.49 -9.70
N ARG A 874 -8.64 -19.84 -8.87
CA ARG A 874 -10.02 -19.51 -9.22
C ARG A 874 -10.06 -18.49 -10.36
N LYS A 875 -10.85 -18.74 -11.36
CA LYS A 875 -11.16 -17.82 -12.46
C LYS A 875 -12.21 -16.82 -11.99
N ASN A 876 -11.76 -15.72 -11.39
CA ASN A 876 -12.65 -14.64 -11.00
C ASN A 876 -13.16 -13.89 -12.23
N VAL A 877 -14.46 -13.72 -12.32
CA VAL A 877 -15.08 -13.04 -13.48
C VAL A 877 -14.85 -11.53 -13.33
N TYR A 878 -14.11 -10.98 -14.28
CA TYR A 878 -13.86 -9.55 -14.42
C TYR A 878 -15.01 -8.85 -15.12
N SER A 879 -15.43 -9.41 -16.27
CA SER A 879 -16.51 -8.87 -17.10
C SER A 879 -17.23 -9.98 -17.84
N ILE A 880 -18.44 -9.69 -18.30
CA ILE A 880 -19.18 -10.53 -19.23
C ILE A 880 -19.38 -9.70 -20.50
N TYR A 881 -18.98 -10.25 -21.62
CA TYR A 881 -19.29 -9.68 -22.93
C TYR A 881 -20.21 -10.60 -23.70
N TYR A 882 -20.97 -10.04 -24.63
CA TYR A 882 -22.00 -10.75 -25.36
C TYR A 882 -21.69 -10.69 -26.85
N VAL A 883 -21.77 -11.84 -27.49
CA VAL A 883 -21.58 -12.00 -28.94
C VAL A 883 -22.84 -12.61 -29.53
N VAL A 884 -23.20 -12.20 -30.75
CA VAL A 884 -24.32 -12.81 -31.48
C VAL A 884 -23.75 -13.89 -32.38
N GLU A 885 -23.96 -15.13 -32.02
CA GLU A 885 -23.56 -16.30 -32.78
C GLU A 885 -24.81 -17.09 -33.19
N ASN A 886 -24.91 -17.40 -34.45
CA ASN A 886 -26.05 -18.17 -34.97
C ASN A 886 -27.44 -17.59 -34.58
N LYS A 887 -27.58 -16.26 -34.64
CA LYS A 887 -28.81 -15.53 -34.22
C LYS A 887 -29.19 -15.68 -32.74
N LYS A 888 -28.28 -16.13 -31.93
CA LYS A 888 -28.44 -16.20 -30.45
C LYS A 888 -27.40 -15.33 -29.76
N ILE A 889 -27.83 -14.64 -28.71
CA ILE A 889 -26.91 -13.88 -27.86
C ILE A 889 -26.24 -14.88 -26.92
N GLN A 890 -24.92 -14.98 -27.01
CA GLN A 890 -24.10 -15.79 -26.10
C GLN A 890 -23.26 -14.89 -25.20
N GLY A 891 -23.28 -15.18 -23.89
CA GLY A 891 -22.49 -14.45 -22.90
C GLY A 891 -21.19 -15.19 -22.54
N TYR A 892 -20.07 -14.52 -22.69
CA TYR A 892 -18.75 -15.04 -22.37
C TYR A 892 -18.19 -14.37 -21.10
N LYS A 893 -17.74 -15.18 -20.15
CA LYS A 893 -17.09 -14.70 -18.91
C LYS A 893 -15.61 -14.45 -19.19
N MET A 894 -15.19 -13.23 -19.01
CA MET A 894 -13.77 -12.84 -19.07
C MET A 894 -13.18 -12.85 -17.67
N SER A 895 -12.08 -13.54 -17.47
CA SER A 895 -11.25 -13.50 -16.26
C SER A 895 -9.81 -13.17 -16.63
N ILE A 896 -9.14 -12.38 -15.82
CA ILE A 896 -7.76 -11.96 -16.07
C ILE A 896 -6.79 -13.03 -15.61
N PHE A 897 -6.92 -13.47 -14.36
CA PHE A 897 -6.10 -14.54 -13.82
C PHE A 897 -6.95 -15.77 -13.52
N GLY A 898 -6.59 -16.87 -14.15
CA GLY A 898 -7.26 -18.15 -13.96
C GLY A 898 -6.35 -19.26 -13.44
N ALA A 899 -5.14 -18.89 -12.96
CA ALA A 899 -4.13 -19.82 -12.45
C ALA A 899 -3.39 -19.22 -11.26
N PRO A 900 -2.79 -20.04 -10.40
CA PRO A 900 -1.86 -19.58 -9.38
C PRO A 900 -0.61 -18.94 -10.03
N ILE A 901 -0.22 -17.76 -9.56
CA ILE A 901 0.95 -17.03 -10.07
C ILE A 901 2.03 -17.02 -9.00
N PRO A 902 3.14 -17.77 -9.17
CA PRO A 902 4.25 -17.73 -8.24
C PRO A 902 5.03 -16.42 -8.39
N PHE A 903 5.57 -15.92 -7.30
CA PHE A 903 6.48 -14.78 -7.29
C PHE A 903 7.66 -15.02 -6.35
N VAL A 904 8.78 -14.39 -6.67
CA VAL A 904 9.99 -14.33 -5.84
C VAL A 904 10.55 -12.93 -5.93
N THR A 905 10.94 -12.36 -4.79
CA THR A 905 11.59 -11.04 -4.73
C THR A 905 12.75 -11.09 -3.74
N TYR A 906 13.88 -10.58 -4.15
CA TYR A 906 15.06 -10.38 -3.33
C TYR A 906 15.24 -8.89 -3.08
N ASN A 907 15.34 -8.50 -1.83
CA ASN A 907 15.58 -7.12 -1.43
C ASN A 907 16.89 -7.03 -0.63
N ILE A 908 17.65 -5.98 -0.87
CA ILE A 908 18.88 -5.64 -0.15
C ILE A 908 18.80 -4.19 0.31
N LYS A 909 19.15 -3.97 1.59
CA LYS A 909 19.30 -2.65 2.18
C LYS A 909 20.74 -2.47 2.63
N PHE A 910 21.37 -1.36 2.29
CA PHE A 910 22.77 -1.04 2.56
C PHE A 910 22.95 0.43 2.95
#